data_f7788241ef5f0d33901313ad25ace4d8
#
_entry.id   f7788241ef5f0d33901313ad25ace4d8
#
_cell.length_a   1.000
_cell.length_b   1.000
_cell.length_c   1.000
_cell.angle_alpha   90.00
_cell.angle_beta   90.00
_cell.angle_gamma   90.00
#
_symmetry.space_group_name_H-M   'P 1'
#
loop_
_entity.id
_entity.type
_entity.pdbx_description
1 polymer ?
#
loop_
_entity_poly.entity_id
_entity_poly.type
_entity_poly.pdbx_seq_one_letter_code
_entity_poly.pdbx_strand_id
1 'polypeptide(L)'
;MGIFSMLFDENERNVRKLKKIADKVEELSERFKAMSDEELQAITPALKERYNNGEKLDALLPEAFAAVREASTRVTGLRHYYVQLLGGITLHQGRIAEMKTGEGKTLVETLPAYLNALTGNGVHVVTVNDYLAKRDAEWMGKIYRFLGMSVGVILHDMKTEDKKAAYNADITYGTNNEFGFDYLRDNMAVTKEDRVQRGHAFAIVDEVDSILIDEARTPLIISGRGDKSSDMYIRANRFARTLKEGEDYTHEEKEKTVNLTDEGVAKAEKFFGVQNLTDLDNTALNHYINQAMKANVIMKKDVDYIVQDGQVLIVDEFTGRVMTGRRFSDGLHQAIEAKENVRVQSENRTLATITLQNYFRLYKKLSGMTGTAKTEEEEFQNIYNLDVVVIPTNLPMIRIDENDQIYTKKSGKIDAIIKDIKDCAERRQPVLVGTVSVEKSELLSKILHRERIFHNVLNAKNHKMEADIVAQAGRIGAVTIATNMAGRGTDIMLGGNPEYLAKQRLEKEGYSTEDIETATSFVKLDDENLIKLRDEYQRYYKSYKETCDKEKEEVIEAGGLRIIGTERHESRRIDNQLRGRSGRQGDKGSSIFYISLEDDIARIFGGDKLKRITEMMNVDDDMAISNSVISKQIERAQRMVESRNFSIRKSVLSYDDVMNKQREIIYEERNKVLDGVDVHAQVIDMIEPVAREIVGFYYDDEKPVEEWDLEAFNRALEQRLFPEGTAFITAEKAKKLSREGLVEEVTAKAKELLEEKVKYCESVGLDFHDLERFVLLRNVDSKWMDHIDAMSSLREGIGLRGYGQHNPVQEYQKEGFEMFDEMIDNIRRDTAITLMKVTVERSEDGEVKQGVERVNNKAKPVKSAGKVGRNDPCPCGSGKKYKNCCGRNQNN
;
A
#
# COMPACT_ATOMS: atom_id res chain seq x y z
N MET A 1 -39.23 3.80 18.35
CA MET A 1 -38.72 2.53 17.77
C MET A 1 -39.41 1.40 18.50
N GLY A 2 -40.15 0.53 17.79
CA GLY A 2 -40.95 -0.51 18.40
C GLY A 2 -40.11 -1.72 18.82
N ILE A 3 -40.61 -2.47 19.80
CA ILE A 3 -40.02 -3.72 20.33
C ILE A 3 -39.66 -4.72 19.21
N PHE A 4 -40.33 -4.68 18.07
CA PHE A 4 -40.06 -5.50 16.89
C PHE A 4 -38.76 -5.16 16.18
N SER A 5 -38.31 -3.91 16.15
CA SER A 5 -37.02 -3.55 15.53
C SER A 5 -35.83 -4.03 16.35
N MET A 6 -35.94 -4.07 17.67
CA MET A 6 -34.94 -4.63 18.59
C MET A 6 -34.68 -6.13 18.43
N LEU A 7 -35.66 -6.90 17.95
CA LEU A 7 -35.52 -8.34 17.73
C LEU A 7 -34.76 -8.69 16.45
N PHE A 8 -34.62 -7.77 15.52
CA PHE A 8 -34.00 -7.94 14.21
C PHE A 8 -32.65 -7.20 14.06
N ASP A 9 -32.19 -6.45 15.07
CA ASP A 9 -30.89 -5.80 15.03
C ASP A 9 -29.78 -6.84 15.25
N GLU A 10 -29.06 -7.15 14.17
CA GLU A 10 -27.95 -8.10 14.15
C GLU A 10 -26.80 -7.64 15.07
N ASN A 11 -26.52 -6.34 15.09
CA ASN A 11 -25.49 -5.77 15.96
C ASN A 11 -25.80 -6.00 17.44
N GLU A 12 -27.05 -5.76 17.86
CA GLU A 12 -27.45 -6.02 19.25
C GLU A 12 -27.30 -7.48 19.64
N ARG A 13 -27.63 -8.41 18.74
CA ARG A 13 -27.44 -9.85 18.98
C ARG A 13 -25.97 -10.20 19.15
N ASN A 14 -25.11 -9.63 18.31
CA ASN A 14 -23.67 -9.81 18.42
C ASN A 14 -23.15 -9.26 19.76
N VAL A 15 -23.51 -8.03 20.12
CA VAL A 15 -23.13 -7.41 21.39
C VAL A 15 -23.59 -8.24 22.60
N ARG A 16 -24.82 -8.82 22.58
CA ARG A 16 -25.28 -9.71 23.65
C ARG A 16 -24.45 -10.98 23.78
N LYS A 17 -23.94 -11.54 22.68
CA LYS A 17 -23.02 -12.69 22.73
C LYS A 17 -21.67 -12.30 23.35
N LEU A 18 -21.13 -11.14 22.96
CA LEU A 18 -19.89 -10.61 23.50
C LEU A 18 -20.00 -10.36 25.02
N LYS A 19 -21.12 -9.78 25.49
CA LYS A 19 -21.38 -9.53 26.92
C LYS A 19 -21.23 -10.80 27.77
N LYS A 20 -21.76 -11.94 27.31
CA LYS A 20 -21.61 -13.20 28.01
C LYS A 20 -20.18 -13.65 28.23
N ILE A 21 -19.27 -13.28 27.31
CA ILE A 21 -17.84 -13.60 27.44
C ILE A 21 -17.17 -12.57 28.35
N ALA A 22 -17.52 -11.29 28.19
CA ALA A 22 -17.01 -10.20 29.01
C ALA A 22 -17.39 -10.37 30.49
N ASP A 23 -18.62 -10.87 30.77
CA ASP A 23 -19.08 -11.15 32.14
C ASP A 23 -18.14 -12.16 32.81
N LYS A 24 -17.69 -13.20 32.10
CA LYS A 24 -16.73 -14.18 32.65
C LYS A 24 -15.36 -13.53 32.97
N VAL A 25 -14.94 -12.53 32.19
CA VAL A 25 -13.71 -11.77 32.49
C VAL A 25 -13.90 -10.93 33.75
N GLU A 26 -15.07 -10.29 33.90
CA GLU A 26 -15.40 -9.53 35.12
C GLU A 26 -15.44 -10.40 36.37
N GLU A 27 -16.02 -11.60 36.31
CA GLU A 27 -16.08 -12.55 37.43
C GLU A 27 -14.67 -12.91 37.95
N LEU A 28 -13.66 -12.89 37.07
CA LEU A 28 -12.25 -13.15 37.43
C LEU A 28 -11.52 -11.95 38.02
N SER A 29 -12.07 -10.74 37.93
CA SER A 29 -11.38 -9.50 38.28
C SER A 29 -10.84 -9.47 39.71
N GLU A 30 -11.64 -9.86 40.72
CA GLU A 30 -11.21 -9.85 42.13
C GLU A 30 -10.11 -10.91 42.42
N ARG A 31 -10.18 -12.06 41.74
CA ARG A 31 -9.13 -13.08 41.83
C ARG A 31 -7.78 -12.55 41.33
N PHE A 32 -7.75 -11.91 40.16
CA PHE A 32 -6.52 -11.40 39.56
C PHE A 32 -5.97 -10.18 40.31
N LYS A 33 -6.84 -9.35 40.88
CA LYS A 33 -6.46 -8.21 41.71
C LYS A 33 -5.76 -8.65 43.01
N ALA A 34 -6.12 -9.80 43.56
CA ALA A 34 -5.52 -10.35 44.81
C ALA A 34 -4.16 -11.04 44.57
N MET A 35 -3.75 -11.30 43.30
CA MET A 35 -2.47 -11.96 42.98
C MET A 35 -1.28 -11.01 43.21
N SER A 36 -0.14 -11.59 43.59
CA SER A 36 1.15 -10.86 43.58
C SER A 36 1.62 -10.63 42.12
N ASP A 37 2.64 -9.79 41.91
CA ASP A 37 3.21 -9.56 40.59
C ASP A 37 3.81 -10.84 40.01
N GLU A 38 4.49 -11.65 40.84
CA GLU A 38 5.08 -12.92 40.45
C GLU A 38 4.00 -13.96 40.06
N GLU A 39 2.90 -14.00 40.80
CA GLU A 39 1.75 -14.88 40.48
C GLU A 39 1.11 -14.46 39.17
N LEU A 40 0.96 -13.15 38.93
CA LEU A 40 0.39 -12.62 37.68
C LEU A 40 1.30 -12.88 36.48
N GLN A 41 2.61 -12.73 36.61
CA GLN A 41 3.59 -13.06 35.59
C GLN A 41 3.63 -14.57 35.28
N ALA A 42 3.41 -15.43 36.27
CA ALA A 42 3.37 -16.88 36.09
C ALA A 42 2.17 -17.37 35.27
N ILE A 43 1.16 -16.51 35.03
CA ILE A 43 -0.03 -16.85 34.22
C ILE A 43 0.38 -17.10 32.75
N THR A 44 1.31 -16.31 32.18
CA THR A 44 1.72 -16.44 30.78
C THR A 44 2.30 -17.82 30.46
N PRO A 45 3.32 -18.34 31.16
CA PRO A 45 3.83 -19.69 30.89
C PRO A 45 2.76 -20.77 31.13
N ALA A 46 1.89 -20.61 32.12
CA ALA A 46 0.79 -21.57 32.36
C ALA A 46 -0.23 -21.59 31.20
N LEU A 47 -0.59 -20.42 30.65
CA LEU A 47 -1.48 -20.35 29.49
C LEU A 47 -0.83 -20.88 28.22
N LYS A 48 0.48 -20.62 28.00
CA LYS A 48 1.26 -21.19 26.88
C LYS A 48 1.29 -22.72 26.98
N GLU A 49 1.51 -23.27 28.16
CA GLU A 49 1.47 -24.72 28.38
C GLU A 49 0.12 -25.34 28.07
N ARG A 50 -0.98 -24.76 28.56
CA ARG A 50 -2.34 -25.22 28.28
C ARG A 50 -2.66 -25.17 26.79
N TYR A 51 -2.25 -24.08 26.08
CA TYR A 51 -2.39 -23.99 24.64
C TYR A 51 -1.61 -25.11 23.92
N ASN A 52 -0.36 -25.34 24.30
CA ASN A 52 0.47 -26.40 23.71
C ASN A 52 -0.10 -27.81 23.97
N ASN A 53 -0.82 -27.99 25.07
CA ASN A 53 -1.57 -29.21 25.39
C ASN A 53 -2.90 -29.34 24.63
N GLY A 54 -3.20 -28.40 23.72
CA GLY A 54 -4.35 -28.48 22.81
C GLY A 54 -5.60 -27.72 23.25
N GLU A 55 -5.54 -26.91 24.34
CA GLU A 55 -6.66 -26.06 24.73
C GLU A 55 -6.81 -24.89 23.75
N LYS A 56 -8.05 -24.59 23.36
CA LYS A 56 -8.33 -23.51 22.38
C LYS A 56 -8.19 -22.14 23.02
N LEU A 57 -7.73 -21.15 22.23
CA LEU A 57 -7.61 -19.75 22.68
C LEU A 57 -8.93 -19.18 23.24
N ASP A 58 -10.09 -19.56 22.68
CA ASP A 58 -11.41 -19.12 23.19
C ASP A 58 -11.66 -19.57 24.64
N ALA A 59 -11.13 -20.71 25.04
CA ALA A 59 -11.24 -21.18 26.41
C ALA A 59 -10.30 -20.44 27.35
N LEU A 60 -9.13 -20.03 26.86
CA LEU A 60 -8.12 -19.27 27.62
C LEU A 60 -8.46 -17.78 27.72
N LEU A 61 -9.34 -17.26 26.83
CA LEU A 61 -9.67 -15.84 26.69
C LEU A 61 -10.04 -15.16 28.03
N PRO A 62 -10.95 -15.69 28.85
CA PRO A 62 -11.34 -14.99 30.08
C PRO A 62 -10.17 -14.76 31.02
N GLU A 63 -9.31 -15.76 31.23
CA GLU A 63 -8.13 -15.65 32.11
C GLU A 63 -7.07 -14.74 31.51
N ALA A 64 -6.80 -14.85 30.22
CA ALA A 64 -5.85 -14.00 29.51
C ALA A 64 -6.26 -12.52 29.56
N PHE A 65 -7.53 -12.22 29.32
CA PHE A 65 -8.03 -10.83 29.35
C PHE A 65 -8.03 -10.27 30.78
N ALA A 66 -8.37 -11.10 31.79
CA ALA A 66 -8.29 -10.69 33.19
C ALA A 66 -6.83 -10.36 33.60
N ALA A 67 -5.86 -11.17 33.15
CA ALA A 67 -4.43 -10.94 33.39
C ALA A 67 -3.96 -9.61 32.77
N VAL A 68 -4.28 -9.37 31.48
CA VAL A 68 -3.92 -8.12 30.79
C VAL A 68 -4.55 -6.92 31.47
N ARG A 69 -5.83 -7.02 31.85
CA ARG A 69 -6.57 -5.94 32.50
C ARG A 69 -5.93 -5.54 33.84
N GLU A 70 -5.55 -6.52 34.64
CA GLU A 70 -4.88 -6.27 35.92
C GLU A 70 -3.45 -5.74 35.71
N ALA A 71 -2.68 -6.35 34.81
CA ALA A 71 -1.33 -5.88 34.45
C ALA A 71 -1.37 -4.42 33.97
N SER A 72 -2.32 -4.08 33.10
CA SER A 72 -2.53 -2.71 32.62
C SER A 72 -2.80 -1.75 33.78
N THR A 73 -3.65 -2.12 34.71
CA THR A 73 -3.95 -1.30 35.88
C THR A 73 -2.71 -1.02 36.73
N ARG A 74 -1.87 -2.04 36.94
CA ARG A 74 -0.62 -1.91 37.73
C ARG A 74 0.45 -1.10 37.01
N VAL A 75 0.65 -1.37 35.74
CA VAL A 75 1.81 -0.82 34.99
C VAL A 75 1.52 0.57 34.41
N THR A 76 0.30 0.82 33.94
CA THR A 76 -0.06 2.07 33.25
C THR A 76 -1.05 2.92 34.02
N GLY A 77 -1.65 2.41 35.10
CA GLY A 77 -2.77 3.06 35.80
C GLY A 77 -4.09 3.03 35.04
N LEU A 78 -4.14 2.40 33.86
CA LEU A 78 -5.32 2.33 33.00
C LEU A 78 -6.03 0.99 33.14
N ARG A 79 -7.26 1.01 33.65
CA ARG A 79 -8.10 -0.18 33.71
C ARG A 79 -9.03 -0.22 32.51
N HIS A 80 -9.08 -1.33 31.79
CA HIS A 80 -10.02 -1.50 30.67
C HIS A 80 -11.47 -1.38 31.16
N TYR A 81 -12.25 -0.55 30.44
CA TYR A 81 -13.70 -0.47 30.65
C TYR A 81 -14.39 -1.72 30.12
N TYR A 82 -15.60 -1.97 30.60
CA TYR A 82 -16.41 -3.11 30.15
C TYR A 82 -16.61 -3.12 28.61
N VAL A 83 -16.87 -1.95 28.01
CA VAL A 83 -17.03 -1.80 26.56
C VAL A 83 -15.74 -2.12 25.79
N GLN A 84 -14.58 -1.87 26.40
CA GLN A 84 -13.28 -2.20 25.83
C GLN A 84 -13.02 -3.72 25.83
N LEU A 85 -13.55 -4.46 26.81
CA LEU A 85 -13.55 -5.94 26.76
C LEU A 85 -14.35 -6.44 25.55
N LEU A 86 -15.51 -5.84 25.26
CA LEU A 86 -16.31 -6.20 24.08
C LEU A 86 -15.53 -5.96 22.79
N GLY A 87 -14.82 -4.82 22.69
CA GLY A 87 -13.93 -4.50 21.57
C GLY A 87 -12.82 -5.55 21.40
N GLY A 88 -12.10 -5.89 22.49
CA GLY A 88 -11.04 -6.89 22.49
C GLY A 88 -11.51 -8.28 22.06
N ILE A 89 -12.70 -8.72 22.53
CA ILE A 89 -13.30 -9.99 22.13
C ILE A 89 -13.64 -9.97 20.62
N THR A 90 -14.18 -8.85 20.12
CA THR A 90 -14.51 -8.69 18.70
C THR A 90 -13.26 -8.82 17.84
N LEU A 91 -12.16 -8.16 18.22
CA LEU A 91 -10.88 -8.28 17.52
C LEU A 91 -10.33 -9.71 17.56
N HIS A 92 -10.41 -10.39 18.71
CA HIS A 92 -10.00 -11.79 18.81
C HIS A 92 -10.81 -12.71 17.88
N GLN A 93 -12.08 -12.41 17.63
CA GLN A 93 -12.92 -13.16 16.71
C GLN A 93 -12.60 -12.93 15.23
N GLY A 94 -11.60 -12.10 14.88
CA GLY A 94 -11.28 -11.76 13.50
C GLY A 94 -12.32 -10.85 12.86
N ARG A 95 -12.83 -9.86 13.60
CA ARG A 95 -13.86 -8.93 13.16
C ARG A 95 -13.39 -7.49 13.36
N ILE A 96 -14.11 -6.52 12.82
CA ILE A 96 -13.85 -5.10 13.03
C ILE A 96 -14.66 -4.59 14.22
N ALA A 97 -13.97 -4.00 15.19
CA ALA A 97 -14.58 -3.28 16.28
C ALA A 97 -14.75 -1.80 15.92
N GLU A 98 -15.99 -1.36 15.62
CA GLU A 98 -16.25 0.08 15.51
C GLU A 98 -16.40 0.66 16.91
N MET A 99 -15.37 1.35 17.36
CA MET A 99 -15.34 2.08 18.63
C MET A 99 -15.14 3.56 18.37
N LYS A 100 -16.00 4.41 18.92
CA LYS A 100 -15.90 5.85 18.68
C LYS A 100 -14.54 6.40 19.08
N THR A 101 -14.15 7.49 18.45
CA THR A 101 -12.88 8.16 18.75
C THR A 101 -12.83 8.57 20.20
N GLY A 102 -11.70 8.37 20.88
CA GLY A 102 -11.56 8.63 22.31
C GLY A 102 -12.00 7.50 23.25
N GLU A 103 -12.47 6.36 22.75
CA GLU A 103 -12.84 5.19 23.55
C GLU A 103 -11.64 4.29 23.93
N GLY A 104 -10.41 4.73 23.67
CA GLY A 104 -9.18 4.03 24.06
C GLY A 104 -8.88 2.76 23.25
N LYS A 105 -9.04 2.81 21.93
CA LYS A 105 -8.76 1.70 21.01
C LYS A 105 -7.37 1.08 21.21
N THR A 106 -6.33 1.92 21.37
CA THR A 106 -4.96 1.47 21.61
C THR A 106 -4.83 0.57 22.85
N LEU A 107 -5.63 0.82 23.88
CA LEU A 107 -5.66 -0.05 25.06
C LEU A 107 -6.40 -1.35 24.77
N VAL A 108 -7.46 -1.31 23.96
CA VAL A 108 -8.28 -2.48 23.60
C VAL A 108 -7.46 -3.54 22.87
N GLU A 109 -6.58 -3.13 21.95
CA GLU A 109 -5.75 -4.07 21.16
C GLU A 109 -4.84 -4.93 22.04
N THR A 110 -4.50 -4.47 23.27
CA THR A 110 -3.63 -5.22 24.16
C THR A 110 -4.20 -6.58 24.55
N LEU A 111 -5.52 -6.67 24.67
CA LEU A 111 -6.24 -7.87 25.03
C LEU A 111 -6.09 -9.01 24.00
N PRO A 112 -6.50 -8.83 22.73
CA PRO A 112 -6.36 -9.85 21.71
C PRO A 112 -4.91 -10.07 21.29
N ALA A 113 -4.05 -9.03 21.34
CA ALA A 113 -2.63 -9.18 21.01
C ALA A 113 -1.94 -10.16 21.95
N TYR A 114 -2.10 -9.97 23.28
CA TYR A 114 -1.57 -10.91 24.28
C TYR A 114 -2.11 -12.33 24.10
N LEU A 115 -3.42 -12.49 23.98
CA LEU A 115 -4.03 -13.82 23.85
C LEU A 115 -3.52 -14.59 22.63
N ASN A 116 -3.42 -13.93 21.48
CA ASN A 116 -2.95 -14.58 20.25
C ASN A 116 -1.43 -14.77 20.23
N ALA A 117 -0.67 -13.94 20.93
CA ALA A 117 0.79 -14.11 21.10
C ALA A 117 1.16 -15.38 21.88
N LEU A 118 0.23 -15.94 22.69
CA LEU A 118 0.44 -17.23 23.39
C LEU A 118 0.75 -18.38 22.42
N THR A 119 0.32 -18.27 21.16
CA THR A 119 0.57 -19.29 20.11
C THR A 119 2.04 -19.38 19.70
N GLY A 120 2.86 -18.38 19.99
CA GLY A 120 4.25 -18.29 19.55
C GLY A 120 4.45 -17.92 18.07
N ASN A 121 3.35 -17.77 17.31
CA ASN A 121 3.42 -17.49 15.86
C ASN A 121 3.60 -16.00 15.53
N GLY A 122 3.59 -15.11 16.51
CA GLY A 122 3.69 -13.67 16.36
C GLY A 122 2.35 -13.00 16.04
N VAL A 123 2.21 -11.78 16.57
CA VAL A 123 1.07 -10.89 16.31
C VAL A 123 1.61 -9.58 15.77
N HIS A 124 1.06 -9.12 14.65
CA HIS A 124 1.38 -7.83 14.08
C HIS A 124 0.30 -6.81 14.46
N VAL A 125 0.71 -5.70 15.05
CA VAL A 125 -0.16 -4.53 15.31
C VAL A 125 0.21 -3.46 14.31
N VAL A 126 -0.73 -3.17 13.42
CA VAL A 126 -0.51 -2.31 12.25
C VAL A 126 -1.09 -0.94 12.49
N THR A 127 -0.26 0.09 12.35
CA THR A 127 -0.63 1.50 12.50
C THR A 127 -0.40 2.28 11.21
N VAL A 128 -0.85 3.55 11.18
CA VAL A 128 -0.76 4.38 9.98
C VAL A 128 0.57 5.15 9.81
N ASN A 129 1.43 5.21 10.84
CA ASN A 129 2.73 5.88 10.76
C ASN A 129 3.70 5.42 11.84
N ASP A 130 5.01 5.71 11.63
CA ASP A 130 6.11 5.31 12.51
C ASP A 130 5.99 5.92 13.91
N TYR A 131 5.49 7.17 14.01
CA TYR A 131 5.31 7.82 15.32
C TYR A 131 4.34 7.03 16.20
N LEU A 132 3.19 6.62 15.66
CA LEU A 132 2.22 5.81 16.40
C LEU A 132 2.78 4.41 16.68
N ALA A 133 3.44 3.78 15.71
CA ALA A 133 4.05 2.47 15.91
C ALA A 133 5.05 2.48 17.08
N LYS A 134 5.93 3.48 17.12
CA LYS A 134 6.91 3.65 18.22
C LYS A 134 6.22 3.95 19.54
N ARG A 135 5.33 4.94 19.57
CA ARG A 135 4.61 5.36 20.78
C ARG A 135 3.82 4.20 21.40
N ASP A 136 3.07 3.49 20.59
CA ASP A 136 2.17 2.42 21.07
C ASP A 136 2.96 1.17 21.48
N ALA A 137 4.05 0.83 20.77
CA ALA A 137 4.98 -0.22 21.19
C ALA A 137 5.67 0.08 22.54
N GLU A 138 6.02 1.34 22.78
CA GLU A 138 6.62 1.75 24.05
C GLU A 138 5.58 1.79 25.17
N TRP A 139 4.42 2.34 24.92
CA TRP A 139 3.38 2.53 25.93
C TRP A 139 2.66 1.21 26.27
N MET A 140 2.10 0.52 25.32
CA MET A 140 1.41 -0.76 25.53
C MET A 140 2.38 -1.91 25.76
N GLY A 141 3.58 -1.81 25.21
CA GLY A 141 4.66 -2.78 25.41
C GLY A 141 5.03 -3.01 26.87
N LYS A 142 4.77 -2.03 27.75
CA LYS A 142 4.98 -2.18 29.21
C LYS A 142 4.09 -3.29 29.78
N ILE A 143 2.83 -3.37 29.33
CA ILE A 143 1.88 -4.38 29.78
C ILE A 143 2.35 -5.77 29.35
N TYR A 144 2.77 -5.91 28.11
CA TYR A 144 3.23 -7.17 27.56
C TYR A 144 4.52 -7.66 28.22
N ARG A 145 5.50 -6.75 28.37
CA ARG A 145 6.79 -7.07 29.03
C ARG A 145 6.60 -7.45 30.49
N PHE A 146 5.68 -6.78 31.20
CA PHE A 146 5.33 -7.15 32.57
C PHE A 146 4.78 -8.59 32.64
N LEU A 147 4.00 -9.01 31.65
CA LEU A 147 3.48 -10.37 31.54
C LEU A 147 4.47 -11.36 30.89
N GLY A 148 5.72 -10.96 30.63
CA GLY A 148 6.77 -11.83 30.09
C GLY A 148 6.72 -12.06 28.59
N MET A 149 6.04 -11.18 27.82
CA MET A 149 6.05 -11.20 26.35
C MET A 149 7.09 -10.23 25.78
N SER A 150 7.69 -10.60 24.65
CA SER A 150 8.60 -9.74 23.89
C SER A 150 7.82 -8.82 22.94
N VAL A 151 8.35 -7.60 22.74
CA VAL A 151 7.75 -6.58 21.89
C VAL A 151 8.81 -6.00 20.98
N GLY A 152 8.53 -6.04 19.67
CA GLY A 152 9.32 -5.43 18.62
C GLY A 152 8.58 -4.26 17.95
N VAL A 153 9.35 -3.40 17.29
CA VAL A 153 8.80 -2.33 16.45
C VAL A 153 9.57 -2.27 15.14
N ILE A 154 8.83 -2.12 14.04
CA ILE A 154 9.38 -1.94 12.70
C ILE A 154 9.15 -0.49 12.28
N LEU A 155 10.25 0.21 12.00
CA LEU A 155 10.27 1.60 11.57
C LEU A 155 11.02 1.71 10.23
N HIS A 156 10.85 2.85 9.59
CA HIS A 156 11.59 3.16 8.36
C HIS A 156 13.11 3.16 8.62
N ASP A 157 13.89 2.75 7.62
CA ASP A 157 15.37 2.72 7.63
C ASP A 157 16.05 1.85 8.71
N MET A 158 15.35 0.86 9.30
CA MET A 158 15.96 -0.12 10.20
C MET A 158 16.88 -1.09 9.46
N LYS A 159 17.97 -1.52 10.14
CA LYS A 159 18.86 -2.59 9.65
C LYS A 159 18.16 -3.95 9.65
N THR A 160 18.63 -4.85 8.78
CA THR A 160 18.07 -6.20 8.64
C THR A 160 18.10 -7.00 9.95
N GLU A 161 19.19 -6.92 10.72
CA GLU A 161 19.33 -7.62 11.99
C GLU A 161 18.30 -7.14 13.01
N ASP A 162 18.10 -5.83 13.10
CA ASP A 162 17.15 -5.21 14.04
C ASP A 162 15.71 -5.57 13.62
N LYS A 163 15.41 -5.57 12.31
CA LYS A 163 14.12 -6.03 11.80
C LYS A 163 13.85 -7.48 12.14
N LYS A 164 14.85 -8.37 11.97
CA LYS A 164 14.72 -9.78 12.35
C LYS A 164 14.41 -9.95 13.84
N ALA A 165 15.11 -9.24 14.68
CA ALA A 165 14.85 -9.28 16.12
C ALA A 165 13.43 -8.81 16.44
N ALA A 166 12.94 -7.75 15.77
CA ALA A 166 11.60 -7.21 15.96
C ALA A 166 10.51 -8.18 15.46
N TYR A 167 10.69 -8.82 14.29
CA TYR A 167 9.72 -9.81 13.79
C TYR A 167 9.71 -11.11 14.60
N ASN A 168 10.80 -11.43 15.28
CA ASN A 168 10.87 -12.61 16.17
C ASN A 168 10.26 -12.37 17.55
N ALA A 169 9.88 -11.14 17.89
CA ALA A 169 9.13 -10.84 19.09
C ALA A 169 7.73 -11.48 19.10
N ASP A 170 7.13 -11.68 20.27
CA ASP A 170 5.76 -12.21 20.40
C ASP A 170 4.73 -11.25 19.77
N ILE A 171 4.97 -9.93 19.89
CA ILE A 171 4.11 -8.87 19.37
C ILE A 171 4.99 -7.84 18.64
N THR A 172 4.66 -7.52 17.39
CA THR A 172 5.42 -6.59 16.56
C THR A 172 4.52 -5.45 16.09
N TYR A 173 4.89 -4.23 16.44
CA TYR A 173 4.27 -3.00 15.95
C TYR A 173 4.95 -2.52 14.68
N GLY A 174 4.20 -1.92 13.77
CA GLY A 174 4.76 -1.33 12.55
C GLY A 174 3.70 -0.69 11.67
N THR A 175 4.14 -0.07 10.59
CA THR A 175 3.22 0.52 9.61
C THR A 175 2.82 -0.49 8.55
N ASN A 176 1.63 -0.31 7.96
CA ASN A 176 1.15 -1.11 6.82
C ASN A 176 2.16 -1.15 5.68
N ASN A 177 2.85 -0.03 5.42
CA ASN A 177 3.83 0.10 4.35
C ASN A 177 5.09 -0.74 4.64
N GLU A 178 5.67 -0.60 5.84
CA GLU A 178 6.89 -1.34 6.18
C GLU A 178 6.66 -2.85 6.21
N PHE A 179 5.53 -3.31 6.77
CA PHE A 179 5.17 -4.73 6.73
C PHE A 179 5.04 -5.26 5.29
N GLY A 180 4.38 -4.50 4.41
CA GLY A 180 4.20 -4.90 3.03
C GLY A 180 5.49 -4.80 2.21
N PHE A 181 6.32 -3.77 2.42
CA PHE A 181 7.63 -3.67 1.76
C PHE A 181 8.60 -4.75 2.24
N ASP A 182 8.60 -5.10 3.52
CA ASP A 182 9.44 -6.19 4.02
C ASP A 182 9.00 -7.55 3.44
N TYR A 183 7.68 -7.78 3.28
CA TYR A 183 7.19 -8.95 2.54
C TYR A 183 7.74 -9.00 1.10
N LEU A 184 7.72 -7.89 0.38
CA LEU A 184 8.27 -7.85 -0.97
C LEU A 184 9.78 -8.07 -0.97
N ARG A 185 10.53 -7.45 -0.03
CA ARG A 185 11.99 -7.65 0.11
C ARG A 185 12.33 -9.10 0.43
N ASP A 186 11.60 -9.75 1.32
CA ASP A 186 11.79 -11.16 1.68
C ASP A 186 11.63 -12.09 0.48
N ASN A 187 10.69 -11.77 -0.42
CA ASN A 187 10.48 -12.54 -1.65
C ASN A 187 11.47 -12.18 -2.78
N MET A 188 12.35 -11.21 -2.56
CA MET A 188 13.48 -10.87 -3.43
C MET A 188 14.83 -11.24 -2.79
N ALA A 189 14.84 -11.77 -1.57
CA ALA A 189 16.05 -12.13 -0.85
C ALA A 189 16.81 -13.24 -1.57
N VAL A 190 18.13 -13.13 -1.67
CA VAL A 190 18.99 -14.09 -2.35
C VAL A 190 19.35 -15.28 -1.45
N THR A 191 19.36 -15.04 -0.14
CA THR A 191 19.64 -16.07 0.87
C THR A 191 18.51 -16.15 1.89
N LYS A 192 18.38 -17.28 2.58
CA LYS A 192 17.40 -17.49 3.64
C LYS A 192 17.63 -16.53 4.81
N GLU A 193 18.90 -16.24 5.05
CA GLU A 193 19.36 -15.34 6.12
C GLU A 193 18.95 -13.90 5.90
N ASP A 194 18.67 -13.48 4.67
CA ASP A 194 18.23 -12.11 4.37
C ASP A 194 16.76 -11.88 4.66
N ARG A 195 15.95 -12.94 4.78
CA ARG A 195 14.54 -12.84 5.13
C ARG A 195 14.34 -12.41 6.57
N VAL A 196 13.43 -11.47 6.80
CA VAL A 196 13.15 -10.89 8.13
C VAL A 196 11.83 -11.38 8.72
N GLN A 197 10.78 -11.61 7.91
CA GLN A 197 9.47 -12.04 8.39
C GLN A 197 9.41 -13.55 8.61
N ARG A 198 8.61 -13.98 9.61
CA ARG A 198 8.40 -15.40 9.93
C ARG A 198 7.01 -15.92 9.60
N GLY A 199 6.19 -15.14 8.90
CA GLY A 199 4.87 -15.50 8.44
C GLY A 199 3.76 -14.57 8.94
N HIS A 200 2.52 -14.84 8.51
CA HIS A 200 1.34 -13.98 8.68
C HIS A 200 0.28 -14.71 9.51
N ALA A 201 0.46 -14.77 10.84
CA ALA A 201 -0.46 -15.48 11.72
C ALA A 201 -1.68 -14.65 12.08
N PHE A 202 -1.50 -13.49 12.71
CA PHE A 202 -2.56 -12.59 13.10
C PHE A 202 -2.14 -11.13 12.96
N ALA A 203 -3.01 -10.31 12.36
CA ALA A 203 -2.87 -8.87 12.34
C ALA A 203 -4.05 -8.16 12.99
N ILE A 204 -3.74 -7.15 13.80
CA ILE A 204 -4.69 -6.18 14.34
C ILE A 204 -4.39 -4.85 13.66
N VAL A 205 -5.34 -4.32 12.90
CA VAL A 205 -5.16 -3.09 12.14
C VAL A 205 -5.86 -1.93 12.87
N ASP A 206 -5.06 -0.99 13.42
CA ASP A 206 -5.60 0.25 13.97
C ASP A 206 -5.94 1.21 12.82
N GLU A 207 -7.04 1.95 12.98
CA GLU A 207 -7.59 2.79 11.92
C GLU A 207 -7.80 1.99 10.60
N VAL A 208 -8.47 0.84 10.73
CA VAL A 208 -8.64 -0.15 9.66
C VAL A 208 -9.26 0.42 8.38
N ASP A 209 -10.11 1.41 8.49
CA ASP A 209 -10.73 2.11 7.36
C ASP A 209 -9.74 2.99 6.58
N SER A 210 -8.72 3.55 7.25
CA SER A 210 -7.63 4.24 6.54
C SER A 210 -6.78 3.26 5.74
N ILE A 211 -6.33 2.21 6.40
CA ILE A 211 -5.35 1.29 5.84
C ILE A 211 -5.98 0.40 4.76
N LEU A 212 -7.15 -0.19 5.04
CA LEU A 212 -7.76 -1.17 4.14
C LEU A 212 -8.68 -0.55 3.06
N ILE A 213 -9.09 0.71 3.21
CA ILE A 213 -9.95 1.39 2.24
C ILE A 213 -9.21 2.56 1.57
N ASP A 214 -8.77 3.58 2.34
CA ASP A 214 -8.21 4.79 1.75
C ASP A 214 -6.88 4.56 1.07
N GLU A 215 -5.91 3.97 1.79
CA GLU A 215 -4.57 3.69 1.28
C GLU A 215 -4.53 2.50 0.31
N ALA A 216 -5.58 1.67 0.29
CA ALA A 216 -5.66 0.48 -0.55
C ALA A 216 -5.99 0.76 -2.04
N ARG A 217 -5.84 1.99 -2.50
CA ARG A 217 -6.02 2.38 -3.91
C ARG A 217 -4.76 2.18 -4.74
N THR A 218 -3.59 2.29 -4.12
CA THR A 218 -2.30 2.16 -4.78
C THR A 218 -1.57 0.95 -4.25
N PRO A 219 -0.99 0.11 -5.11
CA PRO A 219 -0.17 -1.01 -4.68
C PRO A 219 1.13 -0.54 -4.04
N LEU A 220 1.75 -1.40 -3.27
CA LEU A 220 3.13 -1.28 -2.85
C LEU A 220 4.03 -1.74 -4.01
N ILE A 221 5.00 -0.93 -4.38
CA ILE A 221 5.89 -1.20 -5.53
C ILE A 221 7.34 -1.00 -5.09
N ILE A 222 8.17 -2.02 -5.31
CA ILE A 222 9.62 -1.87 -5.27
C ILE A 222 10.10 -1.67 -6.70
N SER A 223 10.81 -0.57 -6.93
CA SER A 223 11.31 -0.20 -8.26
C SER A 223 12.82 -0.24 -8.31
N GLY A 224 13.36 -0.69 -9.44
CA GLY A 224 14.77 -0.59 -9.80
C GLY A 224 15.00 0.40 -10.94
N ARG A 225 16.25 0.67 -11.27
CA ARG A 225 16.60 1.52 -12.42
C ARG A 225 16.23 0.82 -13.72
N GLY A 226 15.43 1.47 -14.55
CA GLY A 226 15.15 1.05 -15.93
C GLY A 226 16.07 1.72 -16.94
N ASP A 227 16.11 1.18 -18.14
CA ASP A 227 17.04 1.60 -19.21
C ASP A 227 16.46 2.70 -20.13
N LYS A 228 15.22 3.14 -19.94
CA LYS A 228 14.56 4.08 -20.84
C LYS A 228 14.93 5.54 -20.57
N SER A 229 15.10 6.30 -21.66
CA SER A 229 15.52 7.70 -21.64
C SER A 229 14.46 8.65 -21.11
N SER A 230 14.84 9.58 -20.23
CA SER A 230 13.97 10.64 -19.68
C SER A 230 13.62 11.76 -20.68
N ASP A 231 14.30 11.84 -21.85
CA ASP A 231 14.15 12.94 -22.80
C ASP A 231 12.77 13.02 -23.44
N MET A 232 12.09 11.87 -23.61
CA MET A 232 10.76 11.85 -24.22
C MET A 232 9.69 12.50 -23.32
N TYR A 233 9.78 12.38 -22.01
CA TYR A 233 8.87 13.07 -21.09
C TYR A 233 9.01 14.59 -21.18
N ILE A 234 10.23 15.10 -21.31
CA ILE A 234 10.49 16.54 -21.47
C ILE A 234 9.90 17.03 -22.80
N ARG A 235 10.07 16.25 -23.89
CA ARG A 235 9.49 16.61 -25.21
C ARG A 235 7.96 16.56 -25.18
N ALA A 236 7.37 15.52 -24.59
CA ALA A 236 5.93 15.37 -24.43
C ALA A 236 5.33 16.50 -23.58
N ASN A 237 5.99 16.89 -22.49
CA ASN A 237 5.57 18.02 -21.66
C ASN A 237 5.60 19.35 -22.44
N ARG A 238 6.64 19.59 -23.26
CA ARG A 238 6.68 20.79 -24.14
C ARG A 238 5.51 20.80 -25.11
N PHE A 239 5.17 19.65 -25.69
CA PHE A 239 4.03 19.51 -26.58
C PHE A 239 2.71 19.78 -25.83
N ALA A 240 2.48 19.12 -24.70
CA ALA A 240 1.25 19.26 -23.91
C ALA A 240 0.95 20.74 -23.55
N ARG A 241 1.99 21.51 -23.22
CA ARG A 241 1.86 22.96 -22.94
C ARG A 241 1.46 23.83 -24.13
N THR A 242 1.53 23.31 -25.35
CA THR A 242 1.12 24.05 -26.55
C THR A 242 -0.35 23.86 -26.90
N LEU A 243 -0.99 22.88 -26.26
CA LEU A 243 -2.36 22.49 -26.56
C LEU A 243 -3.38 23.38 -25.84
N LYS A 244 -4.54 23.56 -26.46
CA LYS A 244 -5.65 24.37 -25.94
C LYS A 244 -6.86 23.49 -25.69
N GLU A 245 -7.48 23.71 -24.55
CA GLU A 245 -8.74 23.05 -24.19
C GLU A 245 -9.87 23.43 -25.14
N GLY A 246 -10.70 22.44 -25.50
CA GLY A 246 -11.83 22.64 -26.41
C GLY A 246 -11.47 22.64 -27.91
N GLU A 247 -10.19 22.93 -28.27
CA GLU A 247 -9.68 22.83 -29.64
C GLU A 247 -8.92 21.51 -29.82
N ASP A 248 -7.87 21.30 -28.99
CA ASP A 248 -6.90 20.23 -29.17
C ASP A 248 -7.14 19.03 -28.25
N TYR A 249 -7.78 19.27 -27.13
CA TYR A 249 -8.14 18.21 -26.19
C TYR A 249 -9.46 18.53 -25.47
N THR A 250 -10.10 17.48 -24.99
CA THR A 250 -11.22 17.56 -24.04
C THR A 250 -10.81 16.90 -22.74
N HIS A 251 -11.27 17.44 -21.60
CA HIS A 251 -11.09 16.77 -20.34
C HIS A 251 -12.43 16.60 -19.62
N GLU A 252 -12.57 15.50 -18.90
CA GLU A 252 -13.74 15.22 -18.09
C GLU A 252 -13.31 15.18 -16.62
N GLU A 253 -13.61 16.25 -15.90
CA GLU A 253 -13.20 16.44 -14.50
C GLU A 253 -13.75 15.33 -13.60
N LYS A 254 -14.98 14.90 -13.86
CA LYS A 254 -15.63 13.83 -13.12
C LYS A 254 -14.91 12.48 -13.24
N GLU A 255 -14.39 12.17 -14.43
CA GLU A 255 -13.73 10.90 -14.72
C GLU A 255 -12.21 10.97 -14.62
N LYS A 256 -11.67 12.17 -14.38
CA LYS A 256 -10.23 12.47 -14.37
C LYS A 256 -9.54 11.95 -15.65
N THR A 257 -10.19 12.14 -16.82
CA THR A 257 -9.66 11.72 -18.12
C THR A 257 -9.39 12.92 -19.03
N VAL A 258 -8.37 12.78 -19.87
CA VAL A 258 -8.02 13.78 -20.92
C VAL A 258 -7.86 13.02 -22.23
N ASN A 259 -8.54 13.48 -23.27
CA ASN A 259 -8.48 12.88 -24.58
C ASN A 259 -8.11 13.96 -25.62
N LEU A 260 -7.16 13.65 -26.52
CA LEU A 260 -6.88 14.49 -27.66
C LEU A 260 -8.07 14.47 -28.65
N THR A 261 -8.34 15.62 -29.25
CA THR A 261 -9.25 15.70 -30.41
C THR A 261 -8.48 15.31 -31.69
N ASP A 262 -9.19 15.18 -32.82
CA ASP A 262 -8.55 14.93 -34.12
C ASP A 262 -7.52 16.01 -34.48
N GLU A 263 -7.79 17.28 -34.13
CA GLU A 263 -6.86 18.41 -34.30
C GLU A 263 -5.65 18.26 -33.38
N GLY A 264 -5.84 17.79 -32.14
CA GLY A 264 -4.77 17.52 -31.19
C GLY A 264 -3.87 16.39 -31.66
N VAL A 265 -4.43 15.32 -32.21
CA VAL A 265 -3.69 14.21 -32.81
C VAL A 265 -2.87 14.70 -34.01
N ALA A 266 -3.47 15.45 -34.93
CA ALA A 266 -2.75 16.00 -36.09
C ALA A 266 -1.58 16.94 -35.67
N LYS A 267 -1.77 17.73 -34.61
CA LYS A 267 -0.68 18.55 -34.02
C LYS A 267 0.43 17.68 -33.42
N ALA A 268 0.09 16.58 -32.75
CA ALA A 268 1.05 15.63 -32.20
C ALA A 268 1.88 14.96 -33.29
N GLU A 269 1.22 14.45 -34.33
CA GLU A 269 1.89 13.83 -35.49
C GLU A 269 2.89 14.80 -36.15
N LYS A 270 2.49 16.06 -36.34
CA LYS A 270 3.35 17.09 -36.89
C LYS A 270 4.52 17.42 -35.96
N PHE A 271 4.29 17.55 -34.66
CA PHE A 271 5.31 17.92 -33.67
C PHE A 271 6.37 16.84 -33.50
N PHE A 272 5.97 15.58 -33.48
CA PHE A 272 6.85 14.42 -33.29
C PHE A 272 7.39 13.87 -34.63
N GLY A 273 6.81 14.25 -35.77
CA GLY A 273 7.24 13.84 -37.12
C GLY A 273 6.82 12.40 -37.45
N VAL A 274 5.70 11.94 -36.89
CA VAL A 274 5.09 10.62 -37.15
C VAL A 274 3.92 10.76 -38.12
N GLN A 275 3.62 9.70 -38.90
CA GLN A 275 2.52 9.73 -39.87
C GLN A 275 1.16 9.36 -39.27
N ASN A 276 1.17 8.50 -38.23
CA ASN A 276 -0.03 8.05 -37.54
C ASN A 276 0.31 7.76 -36.09
N LEU A 277 -0.24 8.54 -35.16
CA LEU A 277 0.01 8.38 -33.72
C LEU A 277 -0.57 7.07 -33.16
N THR A 278 -1.60 6.52 -33.78
CA THR A 278 -2.28 5.29 -33.33
C THR A 278 -1.66 4.00 -33.87
N ASP A 279 -0.59 4.09 -34.67
CA ASP A 279 0.15 2.92 -35.14
C ASP A 279 0.85 2.20 -33.98
N LEU A 280 0.94 0.87 -34.10
CA LEU A 280 1.59 0.02 -33.09
C LEU A 280 3.05 0.48 -32.80
N ASP A 281 3.77 0.93 -33.82
CA ASP A 281 5.13 1.44 -33.68
C ASP A 281 5.21 2.74 -32.85
N ASN A 282 4.10 3.48 -32.71
CA ASN A 282 4.00 4.74 -32.00
C ASN A 282 3.31 4.63 -30.61
N THR A 283 2.99 3.42 -30.15
CA THR A 283 2.29 3.19 -28.88
C THR A 283 3.03 3.83 -27.69
N ALA A 284 4.37 3.69 -27.63
CA ALA A 284 5.17 4.32 -26.61
C ALA A 284 5.10 5.87 -26.65
N LEU A 285 5.11 6.47 -27.85
CA LEU A 285 4.98 7.91 -28.01
C LEU A 285 3.60 8.40 -27.53
N ASN A 286 2.54 7.68 -27.90
CA ASN A 286 1.19 7.99 -27.47
C ASN A 286 1.07 7.92 -25.95
N HIS A 287 1.70 6.92 -25.32
CA HIS A 287 1.78 6.82 -23.87
C HIS A 287 2.43 8.06 -23.23
N TYR A 288 3.60 8.51 -23.71
CA TYR A 288 4.27 9.70 -23.18
C TYR A 288 3.41 10.96 -23.31
N ILE A 289 2.70 11.12 -24.44
CA ILE A 289 1.79 12.25 -24.65
C ILE A 289 0.63 12.20 -23.67
N ASN A 290 0.00 11.06 -23.49
CA ASN A 290 -1.12 10.88 -22.56
C ASN A 290 -0.69 11.17 -21.12
N GLN A 291 0.47 10.69 -20.68
CA GLN A 291 0.97 10.98 -19.33
C GLN A 291 1.32 12.46 -19.15
N ALA A 292 1.88 13.11 -20.17
CA ALA A 292 2.14 14.54 -20.13
C ALA A 292 0.85 15.37 -20.07
N MET A 293 -0.18 14.97 -20.82
CA MET A 293 -1.50 15.60 -20.76
C MET A 293 -2.14 15.42 -19.38
N LYS A 294 -2.12 14.22 -18.82
CA LYS A 294 -2.63 13.93 -17.50
C LYS A 294 -1.90 14.74 -16.42
N ALA A 295 -0.57 14.81 -16.50
CA ALA A 295 0.21 15.61 -15.57
C ALA A 295 -0.12 17.11 -15.63
N ASN A 296 -0.30 17.69 -16.83
CA ASN A 296 -0.55 19.12 -16.99
C ASN A 296 -1.99 19.55 -16.73
N VAL A 297 -2.98 18.72 -17.09
CA VAL A 297 -4.40 19.07 -17.05
C VAL A 297 -5.07 18.61 -15.75
N ILE A 298 -4.77 17.38 -15.30
CA ILE A 298 -5.48 16.77 -14.16
C ILE A 298 -4.71 16.98 -12.86
N MET A 299 -3.39 16.70 -12.84
CA MET A 299 -2.60 16.70 -11.61
C MET A 299 -2.32 18.11 -11.12
N LYS A 300 -2.73 18.43 -9.89
CA LYS A 300 -2.61 19.75 -9.30
C LYS A 300 -1.54 19.77 -8.20
N LYS A 301 -0.64 20.75 -8.29
CA LYS A 301 0.35 20.99 -7.24
C LYS A 301 -0.33 21.42 -5.95
N ASP A 302 0.23 21.02 -4.81
CA ASP A 302 -0.29 21.25 -3.45
C ASP A 302 -1.66 20.59 -3.16
N VAL A 303 -2.15 19.74 -4.10
CA VAL A 303 -3.33 18.89 -3.94
C VAL A 303 -2.95 17.42 -4.10
N ASP A 304 -2.45 17.03 -5.29
CA ASP A 304 -2.08 15.65 -5.61
C ASP A 304 -0.60 15.37 -5.31
N TYR A 305 0.24 16.41 -5.34
CA TYR A 305 1.68 16.32 -5.06
C TYR A 305 2.25 17.64 -4.56
N ILE A 306 3.38 17.57 -3.87
CA ILE A 306 4.20 18.73 -3.51
C ILE A 306 5.60 18.60 -4.14
N VAL A 307 6.30 19.73 -4.27
CA VAL A 307 7.71 19.76 -4.67
C VAL A 307 8.53 20.24 -3.49
N GLN A 308 9.39 19.36 -2.98
CA GLN A 308 10.27 19.64 -1.85
C GLN A 308 11.68 19.11 -2.16
N ASP A 309 12.71 19.89 -1.85
CA ASP A 309 14.12 19.53 -2.06
C ASP A 309 14.45 19.05 -3.49
N GLY A 310 13.76 19.63 -4.50
CA GLY A 310 13.94 19.28 -5.91
C GLY A 310 13.36 17.92 -6.30
N GLN A 311 12.45 17.38 -5.47
CA GLN A 311 11.75 16.13 -5.73
C GLN A 311 10.24 16.33 -5.70
N VAL A 312 9.54 15.55 -6.51
CA VAL A 312 8.09 15.44 -6.48
C VAL A 312 7.72 14.40 -5.43
N LEU A 313 6.86 14.77 -4.49
CA LEU A 313 6.35 13.89 -3.44
C LEU A 313 4.83 13.80 -3.55
N ILE A 314 4.30 12.59 -3.51
CA ILE A 314 2.86 12.36 -3.58
C ILE A 314 2.21 12.86 -2.29
N VAL A 315 1.08 13.56 -2.43
CA VAL A 315 0.16 13.85 -1.33
C VAL A 315 -1.02 12.91 -1.47
N ASP A 316 -1.27 12.13 -0.44
CA ASP A 316 -2.43 11.26 -0.42
C ASP A 316 -3.72 12.09 -0.36
N GLU A 317 -4.61 11.88 -1.31
CA GLU A 317 -5.85 12.64 -1.47
C GLU A 317 -6.77 12.54 -0.24
N PHE A 318 -6.68 11.44 0.51
CA PHE A 318 -7.55 11.18 1.66
C PHE A 318 -6.95 11.63 2.98
N THR A 319 -5.67 11.30 3.19
CA THR A 319 -5.00 11.62 4.45
C THR A 319 -4.36 13.00 4.42
N GLY A 320 -4.15 13.57 3.22
CA GLY A 320 -3.40 14.82 3.03
C GLY A 320 -1.94 14.71 3.47
N ARG A 321 -1.42 13.48 3.63
CA ARG A 321 -0.05 13.21 4.05
C ARG A 321 0.87 13.05 2.86
N VAL A 322 2.13 13.42 3.06
CA VAL A 322 3.18 13.16 2.08
C VAL A 322 3.56 11.67 2.16
N MET A 323 3.48 10.99 1.04
CA MET A 323 3.88 9.59 0.90
C MET A 323 5.34 9.51 0.46
N THR A 324 6.26 9.45 1.44
CA THR A 324 7.69 9.30 1.16
C THR A 324 7.97 7.91 0.56
N GLY A 325 8.83 7.87 -0.47
CA GLY A 325 9.23 6.62 -1.11
C GLY A 325 8.22 6.05 -2.11
N ARG A 326 7.01 6.61 -2.23
CA ARG A 326 6.05 6.24 -3.27
C ARG A 326 6.17 7.14 -4.49
N ARG A 327 5.87 6.57 -5.66
CA ARG A 327 5.85 7.28 -6.95
C ARG A 327 4.56 6.93 -7.70
N PHE A 328 4.09 7.87 -8.53
CA PHE A 328 3.01 7.56 -9.45
C PHE A 328 3.50 6.53 -10.49
N SER A 329 2.65 5.58 -10.83
CA SER A 329 2.92 4.52 -11.81
C SER A 329 2.93 5.05 -13.25
N ASP A 330 3.32 4.19 -14.15
CA ASP A 330 3.11 4.30 -15.60
C ASP A 330 3.71 5.58 -16.22
N GLY A 331 4.84 6.06 -15.69
CA GLY A 331 5.49 7.26 -16.19
C GLY A 331 4.85 8.59 -15.79
N LEU A 332 3.72 8.58 -15.07
CA LEU A 332 3.06 9.81 -14.62
C LEU A 332 3.95 10.63 -13.69
N HIS A 333 4.75 9.98 -12.84
CA HIS A 333 5.68 10.68 -11.94
C HIS A 333 6.73 11.46 -12.72
N GLN A 334 7.33 10.85 -13.76
CA GLN A 334 8.28 11.49 -14.66
C GLN A 334 7.64 12.63 -15.46
N ALA A 335 6.38 12.47 -15.87
CA ALA A 335 5.64 13.53 -16.53
C ALA A 335 5.40 14.73 -15.60
N ILE A 336 5.16 14.51 -14.32
CA ILE A 336 5.04 15.57 -13.31
C ILE A 336 6.42 16.20 -13.01
N GLU A 337 7.48 15.40 -12.91
CA GLU A 337 8.85 15.90 -12.78
C GLU A 337 9.20 16.83 -13.97
N ALA A 338 8.83 16.44 -15.20
CA ALA A 338 9.01 17.29 -16.39
C ALA A 338 8.13 18.55 -16.35
N LYS A 339 6.90 18.46 -15.85
CA LYS A 339 5.99 19.60 -15.66
C LYS A 339 6.57 20.63 -14.70
N GLU A 340 7.11 20.20 -13.57
CA GLU A 340 7.66 21.05 -12.52
C GLU A 340 9.10 21.49 -12.78
N ASN A 341 9.71 21.06 -13.90
CA ASN A 341 11.10 21.32 -14.29
C ASN A 341 12.11 20.85 -13.22
N VAL A 342 11.80 19.81 -12.50
CA VAL A 342 12.77 19.10 -11.66
C VAL A 342 13.50 18.04 -12.50
N ARG A 343 14.57 17.47 -11.96
CA ARG A 343 15.33 16.44 -12.68
C ARG A 343 14.44 15.22 -12.92
N VAL A 344 14.11 14.95 -14.18
CA VAL A 344 13.38 13.73 -14.58
C VAL A 344 14.30 12.54 -14.36
N GLN A 345 13.87 11.62 -13.51
CA GLN A 345 14.61 10.39 -13.26
C GLN A 345 14.29 9.35 -14.35
N SER A 346 15.20 8.39 -14.58
CA SER A 346 14.94 7.27 -15.49
C SER A 346 13.64 6.57 -15.13
N GLU A 347 12.96 6.00 -16.12
CA GLU A 347 11.86 5.09 -15.83
C GLU A 347 12.33 4.02 -14.87
N ASN A 348 11.52 3.76 -13.86
CA ASN A 348 11.80 2.69 -12.91
C ASN A 348 11.15 1.42 -13.45
N ARG A 349 11.90 0.33 -13.44
CA ARG A 349 11.36 -1.00 -13.67
C ARG A 349 10.74 -1.52 -12.38
N THR A 350 9.54 -2.08 -12.44
CA THR A 350 8.90 -2.71 -11.29
C THR A 350 9.61 -4.04 -10.99
N LEU A 351 10.21 -4.13 -9.82
CA LEU A 351 10.88 -5.36 -9.35
C LEU A 351 9.91 -6.28 -8.61
N ALA A 352 9.06 -5.71 -7.78
CA ALA A 352 8.03 -6.43 -7.04
C ALA A 352 6.85 -5.50 -6.73
N THR A 353 5.66 -6.06 -6.69
CA THR A 353 4.43 -5.31 -6.37
C THR A 353 3.43 -6.19 -5.63
N ILE A 354 2.64 -5.58 -4.75
CA ILE A 354 1.48 -6.20 -4.12
C ILE A 354 0.48 -5.12 -3.72
N THR A 355 -0.81 -5.38 -3.88
CA THR A 355 -1.84 -4.51 -3.31
C THR A 355 -1.95 -4.72 -1.80
N LEU A 356 -2.32 -3.67 -1.04
CA LEU A 356 -2.58 -3.80 0.39
C LEU A 356 -3.68 -4.83 0.67
N GLN A 357 -4.68 -4.90 -0.22
CA GLN A 357 -5.74 -5.90 -0.12
C GLN A 357 -5.18 -7.32 -0.11
N ASN A 358 -4.36 -7.66 -1.09
CA ASN A 358 -3.78 -9.00 -1.18
C ASN A 358 -2.75 -9.25 -0.09
N TYR A 359 -1.99 -8.25 0.33
CA TYR A 359 -1.07 -8.38 1.45
C TYR A 359 -1.80 -8.76 2.75
N PHE A 360 -2.86 -8.03 3.13
CA PHE A 360 -3.60 -8.33 4.36
C PHE A 360 -4.42 -9.62 4.30
N ARG A 361 -4.77 -10.12 3.11
CA ARG A 361 -5.39 -11.44 2.92
C ARG A 361 -4.44 -12.61 3.16
N LEU A 362 -3.12 -12.38 3.24
CA LEU A 362 -2.13 -13.41 3.61
C LEU A 362 -2.25 -13.82 5.10
N TYR A 363 -2.78 -12.95 5.95
CA TYR A 363 -2.94 -13.27 7.37
C TYR A 363 -4.00 -14.34 7.56
N LYS A 364 -3.66 -15.39 8.32
CA LYS A 364 -4.62 -16.45 8.70
C LYS A 364 -5.79 -15.90 9.50
N LYS A 365 -5.54 -14.84 10.27
CA LYS A 365 -6.53 -14.10 11.03
C LYS A 365 -6.27 -12.61 10.91
N LEU A 366 -7.29 -11.87 10.51
CA LEU A 366 -7.26 -10.42 10.38
C LEU A 366 -8.34 -9.82 11.26
N SER A 367 -8.05 -8.71 11.91
CA SER A 367 -9.04 -7.90 12.63
C SER A 367 -8.65 -6.43 12.56
N GLY A 368 -9.55 -5.55 12.92
CA GLY A 368 -9.25 -4.14 12.94
C GLY A 368 -10.21 -3.33 13.77
N MET A 369 -9.84 -2.08 14.00
CA MET A 369 -10.63 -1.14 14.77
C MET A 369 -10.60 0.25 14.15
N THR A 370 -11.71 0.96 14.25
CA THR A 370 -11.84 2.37 13.86
C THR A 370 -13.10 2.96 14.48
N GLY A 371 -13.27 4.27 14.40
CA GLY A 371 -14.50 4.96 14.82
C GLY A 371 -15.64 4.98 13.79
N THR A 372 -15.41 4.47 12.56
CA THR A 372 -16.25 4.75 11.39
C THR A 372 -16.30 3.62 10.35
N ALA A 373 -16.32 2.35 10.77
CA ALA A 373 -16.30 1.21 9.83
C ALA A 373 -17.66 0.86 9.21
N LYS A 374 -18.76 1.11 9.93
CA LYS A 374 -20.11 0.62 9.55
C LYS A 374 -20.59 1.14 8.19
N THR A 375 -20.14 2.31 7.79
CA THR A 375 -20.48 2.87 6.47
C THR A 375 -19.88 2.10 5.30
N GLU A 376 -18.78 1.39 5.52
CA GLU A 376 -18.01 0.63 4.53
C GLU A 376 -18.07 -0.90 4.79
N GLU A 377 -19.03 -1.37 5.60
CA GLU A 377 -19.16 -2.77 5.98
C GLU A 377 -19.24 -3.71 4.77
N GLU A 378 -19.96 -3.31 3.72
CA GLU A 378 -20.09 -4.08 2.49
C GLU A 378 -18.73 -4.30 1.82
N GLU A 379 -17.85 -3.29 1.82
CA GLU A 379 -16.51 -3.40 1.26
C GLU A 379 -15.62 -4.29 2.12
N PHE A 380 -15.64 -4.13 3.45
CA PHE A 380 -14.89 -4.99 4.36
C PHE A 380 -15.28 -6.46 4.23
N GLN A 381 -16.57 -6.73 4.07
CA GLN A 381 -17.06 -8.09 3.91
C GLN A 381 -16.68 -8.68 2.54
N ASN A 382 -16.84 -7.93 1.45
CA ASN A 382 -16.59 -8.41 0.09
C ASN A 382 -15.10 -8.63 -0.20
N ILE A 383 -14.21 -7.79 0.36
CA ILE A 383 -12.77 -7.84 0.06
C ILE A 383 -12.01 -8.68 1.08
N TYR A 384 -12.28 -8.47 2.37
CA TYR A 384 -11.49 -9.03 3.47
C TYR A 384 -12.23 -10.09 4.28
N ASN A 385 -13.50 -10.34 3.99
CA ASN A 385 -14.38 -11.23 4.77
C ASN A 385 -14.46 -10.82 6.25
N LEU A 386 -14.52 -9.51 6.52
CA LEU A 386 -14.57 -8.94 7.85
C LEU A 386 -15.94 -8.34 8.14
N ASP A 387 -16.58 -8.78 9.23
CA ASP A 387 -17.82 -8.18 9.74
C ASP A 387 -17.51 -7.01 10.66
N VAL A 388 -18.42 -6.03 10.71
CA VAL A 388 -18.32 -4.87 11.59
C VAL A 388 -19.27 -4.98 12.78
N VAL A 389 -18.72 -4.89 13.99
CA VAL A 389 -19.49 -4.80 15.23
C VAL A 389 -19.38 -3.43 15.83
N VAL A 390 -20.49 -2.72 15.94
CA VAL A 390 -20.53 -1.42 16.59
C VAL A 390 -20.59 -1.60 18.09
N ILE A 391 -19.53 -1.20 18.78
CA ILE A 391 -19.42 -1.28 20.24
C ILE A 391 -20.06 -0.04 20.87
N PRO A 392 -20.89 -0.18 21.90
CA PRO A 392 -21.46 0.96 22.61
C PRO A 392 -20.36 1.78 23.29
N THR A 393 -20.57 3.09 23.40
CA THR A 393 -19.66 3.99 24.12
C THR A 393 -19.73 3.79 25.63
N ASN A 394 -18.61 4.04 26.32
CA ASN A 394 -18.55 3.93 27.78
C ASN A 394 -19.48 4.94 28.47
N LEU A 395 -19.44 6.20 28.04
CA LEU A 395 -20.35 7.25 28.46
C LEU A 395 -21.23 7.71 27.29
N PRO A 396 -22.48 8.15 27.54
CA PRO A 396 -23.34 8.67 26.46
C PRO A 396 -22.69 9.85 25.74
N MET A 397 -22.72 9.84 24.40
CA MET A 397 -22.28 10.96 23.58
C MET A 397 -23.31 12.10 23.67
N ILE A 398 -22.88 13.25 24.17
CA ILE A 398 -23.73 14.45 24.36
C ILE A 398 -23.37 15.59 23.39
N ARG A 399 -22.46 15.32 22.41
CA ARG A 399 -22.10 16.28 21.37
C ARG A 399 -23.32 16.65 20.54
N ILE A 400 -23.42 17.93 20.20
CA ILE A 400 -24.50 18.48 19.36
C ILE A 400 -23.98 18.57 17.92
N ASP A 401 -24.52 17.73 17.03
CA ASP A 401 -24.24 17.81 15.60
C ASP A 401 -25.32 18.69 14.93
N GLU A 402 -24.94 19.92 14.57
CA GLU A 402 -25.82 20.87 13.94
C GLU A 402 -26.08 20.54 12.47
N ASN A 403 -27.20 21.03 11.93
CA ASN A 403 -27.50 20.88 10.51
C ASN A 403 -26.52 21.67 9.65
N ASP A 404 -26.22 21.15 8.45
CA ASP A 404 -25.38 21.83 7.49
C ASP A 404 -25.95 23.21 7.13
N GLN A 405 -25.06 24.19 7.02
CA GLN A 405 -25.39 25.50 6.46
C GLN A 405 -24.92 25.59 5.03
N ILE A 406 -25.84 25.84 4.12
CA ILE A 406 -25.57 25.77 2.68
C ILE A 406 -25.67 27.19 2.09
N TYR A 407 -24.68 27.58 1.31
CA TYR A 407 -24.55 28.87 0.66
C TYR A 407 -24.48 28.71 -0.85
N THR A 408 -24.97 29.69 -1.59
CA THR A 408 -24.89 29.70 -3.06
C THR A 408 -23.45 29.88 -3.51
N LYS A 409 -22.70 30.78 -2.87
CA LYS A 409 -21.29 31.10 -3.22
C LYS A 409 -20.29 30.79 -2.11
N LYS A 410 -19.04 30.56 -2.51
CA LYS A 410 -17.93 30.36 -1.57
C LYS A 410 -17.66 31.57 -0.68
N SER A 411 -17.90 32.80 -1.16
CA SER A 411 -17.72 34.03 -0.38
C SER A 411 -18.61 34.06 0.88
N GLY A 412 -19.91 33.86 0.72
CA GLY A 412 -20.85 33.87 1.86
C GLY A 412 -20.57 32.75 2.86
N LYS A 413 -20.14 31.55 2.35
CA LYS A 413 -19.68 30.46 3.20
C LYS A 413 -18.47 30.85 4.05
N ILE A 414 -17.46 31.50 3.47
CA ILE A 414 -16.24 31.90 4.18
C ILE A 414 -16.56 32.96 5.24
N ASP A 415 -17.40 33.95 4.90
CA ASP A 415 -17.80 34.99 5.85
C ASP A 415 -18.55 34.40 7.05
N ALA A 416 -19.39 33.39 6.82
CA ALA A 416 -20.09 32.69 7.90
C ALA A 416 -19.12 31.86 8.78
N ILE A 417 -18.14 31.20 8.20
CA ILE A 417 -17.10 30.49 8.96
C ILE A 417 -16.30 31.46 9.83
N ILE A 418 -15.89 32.62 9.30
CA ILE A 418 -15.15 33.63 10.05
C ILE A 418 -15.99 34.16 11.20
N LYS A 419 -17.27 34.34 10.96
CA LYS A 419 -18.21 34.81 12.01
C LYS A 419 -18.31 33.75 13.13
N ASP A 420 -18.49 32.46 12.81
CA ASP A 420 -18.58 31.42 13.83
C ASP A 420 -17.27 31.32 14.63
N ILE A 421 -16.11 31.46 13.97
CA ILE A 421 -14.79 31.48 14.66
C ILE A 421 -14.70 32.69 15.62
N LYS A 422 -15.16 33.88 15.21
CA LYS A 422 -15.19 35.08 16.08
C LYS A 422 -16.10 34.87 17.28
N ASP A 423 -17.32 34.36 17.04
CA ASP A 423 -18.29 34.09 18.09
C ASP A 423 -17.76 33.07 19.11
N CYS A 424 -16.98 32.07 18.64
CA CYS A 424 -16.30 31.12 19.51
C CYS A 424 -15.14 31.74 20.29
N ALA A 425 -14.34 32.59 19.63
CA ALA A 425 -13.25 33.33 20.28
C ALA A 425 -13.77 34.25 21.42
N GLU A 426 -14.89 34.92 21.22
CA GLU A 426 -15.53 35.73 22.26
C GLU A 426 -15.97 34.88 23.48
N ARG A 427 -16.43 33.66 23.24
CA ARG A 427 -16.79 32.69 24.30
C ARG A 427 -15.57 31.92 24.84
N ARG A 428 -14.39 32.18 24.32
CA ARG A 428 -13.16 31.45 24.65
C ARG A 428 -13.23 29.94 24.35
N GLN A 429 -14.13 29.54 23.43
CA GLN A 429 -14.35 28.17 23.02
C GLN A 429 -13.28 27.76 22.00
N PRO A 430 -12.56 26.63 22.16
CA PRO A 430 -11.63 26.14 21.15
C PRO A 430 -12.35 25.67 19.87
N VAL A 431 -11.72 25.93 18.73
CA VAL A 431 -12.28 25.64 17.41
C VAL A 431 -11.27 24.83 16.59
N LEU A 432 -11.75 23.75 16.01
CA LEU A 432 -11.02 22.98 14.99
C LEU A 432 -11.73 23.12 13.65
N VAL A 433 -11.05 23.72 12.68
CA VAL A 433 -11.58 23.93 11.34
C VAL A 433 -11.00 22.87 10.39
N GLY A 434 -11.86 21.99 9.88
CA GLY A 434 -11.48 20.95 8.91
C GLY A 434 -11.56 21.46 7.47
N THR A 435 -10.48 21.28 6.70
CA THR A 435 -10.41 21.62 5.26
C THR A 435 -10.03 20.38 4.46
N VAL A 436 -10.48 20.30 3.21
CA VAL A 436 -10.24 19.11 2.35
C VAL A 436 -8.89 19.13 1.62
N SER A 437 -8.22 20.30 1.54
CA SER A 437 -6.91 20.39 0.87
C SER A 437 -5.97 21.37 1.55
N VAL A 438 -4.66 21.21 1.28
CA VAL A 438 -3.61 22.14 1.75
C VAL A 438 -3.86 23.54 1.22
N GLU A 439 -4.24 23.69 -0.05
CA GLU A 439 -4.54 24.98 -0.68
C GLU A 439 -5.66 25.73 0.06
N LYS A 440 -6.76 25.04 0.37
CA LYS A 440 -7.90 25.62 1.11
C LYS A 440 -7.53 25.99 2.54
N SER A 441 -6.66 25.19 3.19
CA SER A 441 -6.15 25.52 4.52
C SER A 441 -5.29 26.78 4.51
N GLU A 442 -4.44 26.97 3.52
CA GLU A 442 -3.60 28.16 3.37
C GLU A 442 -4.42 29.40 2.99
N LEU A 443 -5.43 29.23 2.13
CA LEU A 443 -6.35 30.31 1.79
C LEU A 443 -7.09 30.82 3.03
N LEU A 444 -7.67 29.92 3.81
CA LEU A 444 -8.38 30.27 5.05
C LEU A 444 -7.41 30.90 6.05
N SER A 445 -6.19 30.38 6.20
CA SER A 445 -5.16 30.97 7.06
C SER A 445 -4.84 32.42 6.68
N LYS A 446 -4.66 32.73 5.39
CA LYS A 446 -4.42 34.08 4.89
C LYS A 446 -5.59 35.04 5.25
N ILE A 447 -6.82 34.53 5.19
CA ILE A 447 -7.99 35.34 5.51
C ILE A 447 -8.03 35.58 7.03
N LEU A 448 -7.83 34.55 7.87
CA LEU A 448 -7.81 34.71 9.33
C LEU A 448 -6.68 35.65 9.80
N HIS A 449 -5.53 35.65 9.12
CA HIS A 449 -4.46 36.63 9.38
C HIS A 449 -4.89 38.07 9.10
N ARG A 450 -5.64 38.32 8.01
CA ARG A 450 -6.21 39.67 7.71
C ARG A 450 -7.21 40.12 8.77
N GLU A 451 -7.99 39.18 9.28
CA GLU A 451 -8.97 39.39 10.36
C GLU A 451 -8.33 39.48 11.75
N ARG A 452 -6.99 39.34 11.85
CA ARG A 452 -6.20 39.35 13.09
C ARG A 452 -6.60 38.25 14.10
N ILE A 453 -7.04 37.11 13.61
CA ILE A 453 -7.35 35.94 14.43
C ILE A 453 -6.09 35.10 14.51
N PHE A 454 -5.58 34.91 15.74
CA PHE A 454 -4.45 33.97 15.97
C PHE A 454 -4.90 32.54 15.76
N HIS A 455 -4.17 31.77 14.97
CA HIS A 455 -4.50 30.39 14.67
C HIS A 455 -3.25 29.57 14.33
N ASN A 456 -3.35 28.25 14.48
CA ASN A 456 -2.37 27.29 14.06
C ASN A 456 -2.85 26.57 12.78
N VAL A 457 -1.91 26.18 11.90
CA VAL A 457 -2.21 25.46 10.68
C VAL A 457 -1.52 24.10 10.69
N LEU A 458 -2.29 23.07 10.51
CA LEU A 458 -1.88 21.68 10.49
C LEU A 458 -2.16 21.09 9.11
N ASN A 459 -1.13 20.93 8.29
CA ASN A 459 -1.21 20.39 6.95
C ASN A 459 0.05 19.62 6.59
N ALA A 460 0.09 19.00 5.39
CA ALA A 460 1.19 18.16 4.92
C ALA A 460 2.58 18.85 4.93
N LYS A 461 2.63 20.18 4.87
CA LYS A 461 3.90 20.94 4.92
C LYS A 461 4.48 21.03 6.34
N ASN A 462 3.63 20.92 7.37
CA ASN A 462 3.98 21.13 8.78
C ASN A 462 3.90 19.85 9.62
N HIS A 463 3.97 18.68 9.01
CA HIS A 463 3.72 17.40 9.70
C HIS A 463 4.67 17.09 10.86
N LYS A 464 5.90 17.63 10.86
CA LYS A 464 6.86 17.45 11.99
C LYS A 464 6.37 18.05 13.31
N MET A 465 5.51 19.08 13.24
CA MET A 465 4.91 19.73 14.42
C MET A 465 3.46 19.28 14.67
N GLU A 466 3.04 18.22 13.99
CA GLU A 466 1.65 17.77 14.02
C GLU A 466 1.19 17.42 15.44
N ALA A 467 1.94 16.58 16.12
CA ALA A 467 1.63 16.15 17.49
C ALA A 467 1.57 17.33 18.47
N ASP A 468 2.44 18.31 18.28
CA ASP A 468 2.55 19.51 19.12
C ASP A 468 1.32 20.40 18.98
N ILE A 469 0.89 20.65 17.74
CA ILE A 469 -0.26 21.51 17.44
C ILE A 469 -1.54 20.83 17.93
N VAL A 470 -1.69 19.50 17.68
CA VAL A 470 -2.89 18.76 18.08
C VAL A 470 -3.01 18.69 19.60
N ALA A 471 -1.90 18.49 20.30
CA ALA A 471 -1.88 18.43 21.76
C ALA A 471 -2.40 19.71 22.42
N GLN A 472 -2.28 20.86 21.75
CA GLN A 472 -2.72 22.19 22.26
C GLN A 472 -4.03 22.70 21.61
N ALA A 473 -4.60 21.96 20.65
CA ALA A 473 -5.83 22.39 19.93
C ALA A 473 -7.07 22.46 20.85
N GLY A 474 -7.06 21.78 21.99
CA GLY A 474 -8.14 21.80 22.98
C GLY A 474 -8.02 22.88 24.05
N ARG A 475 -7.02 23.75 23.99
CA ARG A 475 -6.83 24.85 24.94
C ARG A 475 -7.86 25.95 24.72
N ILE A 476 -8.08 26.72 25.77
CA ILE A 476 -9.04 27.81 25.78
C ILE A 476 -8.80 28.83 24.67
N GLY A 477 -9.82 29.06 23.84
CA GLY A 477 -9.75 30.02 22.73
C GLY A 477 -8.78 29.63 21.59
N ALA A 478 -8.28 28.41 21.57
CA ALA A 478 -7.41 27.93 20.48
C ALA A 478 -8.20 27.81 19.15
N VAL A 479 -7.61 28.32 18.07
CA VAL A 479 -8.13 28.13 16.69
C VAL A 479 -7.12 27.34 15.92
N THR A 480 -7.53 26.16 15.42
CA THR A 480 -6.66 25.28 14.65
C THR A 480 -7.31 24.96 13.31
N ILE A 481 -6.60 25.20 12.20
CA ILE A 481 -7.01 24.76 10.87
C ILE A 481 -6.28 23.44 10.61
N ALA A 482 -7.03 22.39 10.29
CA ALA A 482 -6.44 21.09 9.97
C ALA A 482 -6.92 20.62 8.61
N THR A 483 -6.00 20.15 7.76
CA THR A 483 -6.39 19.37 6.59
C THR A 483 -6.90 18.00 7.03
N ASN A 484 -7.66 17.39 6.14
CA ASN A 484 -8.22 16.08 6.36
C ASN A 484 -7.16 15.13 6.94
N MET A 485 -7.49 14.38 7.98
CA MET A 485 -6.66 13.37 8.65
C MET A 485 -5.41 13.88 9.40
N ALA A 486 -5.01 15.13 9.28
CA ALA A 486 -3.94 15.66 10.12
C ALA A 486 -4.30 15.51 11.61
N GLY A 487 -3.39 14.97 12.41
CA GLY A 487 -3.63 14.63 13.82
C GLY A 487 -4.49 13.36 14.03
N ARG A 488 -4.68 12.50 13.03
CA ARG A 488 -5.34 11.19 13.21
C ARG A 488 -4.52 10.30 14.14
N GLY A 489 -5.19 9.53 14.99
CA GLY A 489 -4.53 8.71 16.01
C GLY A 489 -4.02 9.49 17.23
N THR A 490 -4.18 10.83 17.25
CA THR A 490 -3.83 11.68 18.38
C THR A 490 -5.09 12.30 19.00
N ASP A 491 -5.21 12.21 20.32
CA ASP A 491 -6.35 12.76 21.03
C ASP A 491 -6.18 14.25 21.28
N ILE A 492 -7.26 15.03 21.06
CA ILE A 492 -7.35 16.42 21.46
C ILE A 492 -7.90 16.47 22.88
N MET A 493 -7.04 16.80 23.83
CA MET A 493 -7.40 16.95 25.24
C MET A 493 -7.93 18.35 25.50
N LEU A 494 -9.14 18.44 26.07
CA LEU A 494 -9.68 19.74 26.50
C LEU A 494 -8.81 20.31 27.64
N GLY A 495 -8.45 21.58 27.54
CA GLY A 495 -7.51 22.26 28.44
C GLY A 495 -6.03 22.09 28.05
N GLY A 496 -5.71 21.26 27.06
CA GLY A 496 -4.35 20.97 26.61
C GLY A 496 -3.73 19.71 27.21
N ASN A 497 -2.53 19.36 26.74
CA ASN A 497 -1.79 18.17 27.17
C ASN A 497 -0.67 18.56 28.14
N PRO A 498 -0.78 18.22 29.45
CA PRO A 498 0.23 18.56 30.45
C PRO A 498 1.57 17.83 30.25
N GLU A 499 1.54 16.60 29.72
CA GLU A 499 2.74 15.85 29.41
C GLU A 499 3.61 16.53 28.36
N TYR A 500 2.96 16.96 27.27
CA TYR A 500 3.64 17.70 26.22
C TYR A 500 4.25 19.02 26.75
N LEU A 501 3.50 19.78 27.53
CA LEU A 501 3.99 21.04 28.11
C LEU A 501 5.20 20.82 29.04
N ALA A 502 5.21 19.73 29.82
CA ALA A 502 6.32 19.38 30.66
C ALA A 502 7.55 19.00 29.85
N LYS A 503 7.42 18.18 28.82
CA LYS A 503 8.52 17.81 27.92
C LYS A 503 9.09 19.02 27.17
N GLN A 504 8.24 19.86 26.61
CA GLN A 504 8.66 21.09 25.92
C GLN A 504 9.40 22.06 26.86
N ARG A 505 9.03 22.09 28.14
CA ARG A 505 9.74 22.89 29.15
C ARG A 505 11.16 22.38 29.35
N LEU A 506 11.35 21.08 29.49
CA LEU A 506 12.65 20.46 29.65
C LEU A 506 13.55 20.63 28.41
N GLU A 507 12.97 20.52 27.18
CA GLU A 507 13.70 20.82 25.94
C GLU A 507 14.20 22.27 25.89
N LYS A 508 13.39 23.25 26.34
CA LYS A 508 13.81 24.65 26.45
C LYS A 508 14.88 24.90 27.50
N GLU A 509 14.98 24.02 28.49
CA GLU A 509 16.03 24.06 29.52
C GLU A 509 17.31 23.38 29.03
N GLY A 510 17.32 22.79 27.83
CA GLY A 510 18.50 22.28 27.15
C GLY A 510 18.74 20.77 27.30
N TYR A 511 17.78 20.03 27.84
CA TYR A 511 17.86 18.56 27.88
C TYR A 511 17.63 17.96 26.49
N SER A 512 18.34 16.87 26.18
CA SER A 512 18.15 16.18 24.91
C SER A 512 16.81 15.43 24.87
N THR A 513 16.24 15.28 23.67
CA THR A 513 15.00 14.53 23.48
C THR A 513 15.15 13.08 23.98
N GLU A 514 16.32 12.46 23.77
CA GLU A 514 16.61 11.09 24.26
C GLU A 514 16.60 10.99 25.77
N ASP A 515 17.21 11.95 26.46
CA ASP A 515 17.23 11.97 27.93
C ASP A 515 15.82 12.19 28.50
N ILE A 516 15.04 13.08 27.88
CA ILE A 516 13.63 13.33 28.24
C ILE A 516 12.79 12.07 28.04
N GLU A 517 12.90 11.39 26.89
CA GLU A 517 12.19 10.14 26.62
C GLU A 517 12.59 9.05 27.63
N THR A 518 13.88 8.93 27.95
CA THR A 518 14.39 7.97 28.94
C THR A 518 13.89 8.30 30.33
N ALA A 519 13.95 9.55 30.73
CA ALA A 519 13.48 10.00 32.05
C ALA A 519 11.99 9.85 32.24
N THR A 520 11.20 10.05 31.18
CA THR A 520 9.73 9.87 31.20
C THR A 520 9.30 8.42 31.03
N SER A 521 10.21 7.53 30.61
CA SER A 521 9.96 6.09 30.55
C SER A 521 9.75 5.52 31.94
N PHE A 522 9.08 4.35 32.03
CA PHE A 522 8.91 3.64 33.32
C PHE A 522 10.04 2.63 33.62
N VAL A 523 11.15 2.74 32.90
CA VAL A 523 12.32 1.90 33.15
C VAL A 523 12.95 2.31 34.46
N LYS A 524 13.44 1.32 35.22
CA LYS A 524 14.25 1.62 36.42
C LYS A 524 15.52 2.33 35.97
N LEU A 525 15.70 3.55 36.44
CA LEU A 525 16.88 4.37 36.12
C LEU A 525 17.97 4.15 37.19
N ASP A 526 19.17 3.90 36.73
CA ASP A 526 20.33 3.78 37.58
C ASP A 526 21.23 5.04 37.51
N ASP A 527 20.99 5.92 36.54
CA ASP A 527 21.71 7.19 36.36
C ASP A 527 21.07 8.31 37.22
N GLU A 528 21.85 8.90 38.11
CA GLU A 528 21.40 9.99 38.98
C GLU A 528 20.90 11.23 38.22
N ASN A 529 21.45 11.53 37.04
CA ASN A 529 21.02 12.68 36.24
C ASN A 529 19.62 12.42 35.63
N LEU A 530 19.40 11.21 35.15
CA LEU A 530 18.10 10.81 34.60
C LEU A 530 17.04 10.72 35.70
N ILE A 531 17.40 10.30 36.90
CA ILE A 531 16.52 10.31 38.10
C ILE A 531 16.12 11.75 38.45
N LYS A 532 17.05 12.69 38.48
CA LYS A 532 16.78 14.12 38.74
C LYS A 532 15.87 14.69 37.63
N LEU A 533 16.16 14.36 36.38
CA LEU A 533 15.33 14.79 35.24
C LEU A 533 13.91 14.24 35.35
N ARG A 534 13.72 12.99 35.79
CA ARG A 534 12.42 12.40 36.10
C ARG A 534 11.65 13.17 37.16
N ASP A 535 12.35 13.55 38.28
CA ASP A 535 11.73 14.32 39.36
C ASP A 535 11.33 15.73 38.89
N GLU A 536 12.16 16.38 38.07
CA GLU A 536 11.83 17.67 37.45
C GLU A 536 10.65 17.55 36.51
N TYR A 537 10.62 16.52 35.66
CA TYR A 537 9.47 16.21 34.80
C TYR A 537 8.17 16.04 35.61
N GLN A 538 8.21 15.24 36.69
CA GLN A 538 7.03 15.01 37.54
C GLN A 538 6.52 16.31 38.18
N ARG A 539 7.43 17.19 38.60
CA ARG A 539 7.09 18.50 39.15
C ARG A 539 6.41 19.39 38.12
N TYR A 540 6.96 19.47 36.88
CA TYR A 540 6.37 20.24 35.79
C TYR A 540 5.03 19.64 35.34
N TYR A 541 4.98 18.34 35.19
CA TYR A 541 3.74 17.63 34.83
C TYR A 541 2.61 17.93 35.81
N LYS A 542 2.88 17.84 37.11
CA LYS A 542 1.87 18.13 38.15
C LYS A 542 1.37 19.58 38.06
N SER A 543 2.28 20.54 37.91
CA SER A 543 1.94 21.96 37.80
C SER A 543 1.13 22.25 36.56
N TYR A 544 1.53 21.71 35.41
CA TYR A 544 0.78 21.86 34.17
C TYR A 544 -0.56 21.14 34.22
N LYS A 545 -0.65 19.98 34.84
CA LYS A 545 -1.91 19.25 35.01
C LYS A 545 -2.94 20.06 35.77
N GLU A 546 -2.56 20.70 36.88
CA GLU A 546 -3.47 21.56 37.64
C GLU A 546 -4.00 22.75 36.80
N THR A 547 -3.15 23.28 35.90
CA THR A 547 -3.52 24.37 34.99
C THR A 547 -4.44 23.87 33.89
N CYS A 548 -4.11 22.75 33.24
CA CYS A 548 -4.90 22.13 32.19
C CYS A 548 -6.27 21.67 32.70
N ASP A 549 -6.35 21.14 33.91
CA ASP A 549 -7.61 20.72 34.51
C ASP A 549 -8.56 21.92 34.74
N LYS A 550 -8.04 23.08 35.17
CA LYS A 550 -8.85 24.32 35.29
C LYS A 550 -9.29 24.84 33.91
N GLU A 551 -8.36 24.89 32.94
CA GLU A 551 -8.72 25.27 31.56
C GLU A 551 -9.77 24.32 30.97
N LYS A 552 -9.71 23.02 31.30
CA LYS A 552 -10.70 22.03 30.86
C LYS A 552 -12.12 22.38 31.36
N GLU A 553 -12.25 22.75 32.63
CA GLU A 553 -13.53 23.14 33.20
C GLU A 553 -14.11 24.37 32.46
N GLU A 554 -13.29 25.40 32.23
CA GLU A 554 -13.69 26.61 31.48
C GLU A 554 -14.09 26.27 30.03
N VAL A 555 -13.35 25.39 29.34
CA VAL A 555 -13.67 24.95 28.00
C VAL A 555 -14.97 24.16 27.96
N ILE A 556 -15.24 23.30 28.94
CA ILE A 556 -16.51 22.55 29.06
C ILE A 556 -17.70 23.54 29.30
N GLU A 557 -17.50 24.56 30.10
CA GLU A 557 -18.53 25.62 30.31
C GLU A 557 -18.80 26.42 29.03
N ALA A 558 -17.75 26.72 28.26
CA ALA A 558 -17.85 27.40 26.95
C ALA A 558 -18.51 26.54 25.86
N GLY A 559 -18.79 25.26 26.11
CA GLY A 559 -19.45 24.35 25.17
C GLY A 559 -18.55 23.25 24.59
N GLY A 560 -17.33 23.07 25.10
CA GLY A 560 -16.37 22.09 24.64
C GLY A 560 -15.74 22.47 23.29
N LEU A 561 -15.13 21.51 22.60
CA LEU A 561 -14.49 21.71 21.30
C LEU A 561 -15.54 21.90 20.19
N ARG A 562 -15.46 23.01 19.46
CA ARG A 562 -16.25 23.31 18.26
C ARG A 562 -15.55 22.74 17.02
N ILE A 563 -16.25 21.93 16.23
CA ILE A 563 -15.79 21.43 14.93
C ILE A 563 -16.48 22.21 13.82
N ILE A 564 -15.71 22.81 12.92
CA ILE A 564 -16.20 23.47 11.71
C ILE A 564 -15.66 22.72 10.50
N GLY A 565 -16.55 22.08 9.73
CA GLY A 565 -16.22 21.54 8.43
C GLY A 565 -16.41 22.60 7.36
N THR A 566 -15.38 22.90 6.56
CA THR A 566 -15.48 23.93 5.51
C THR A 566 -16.17 23.45 4.25
N GLU A 567 -16.32 22.14 4.09
CA GLU A 567 -17.06 21.45 3.03
C GLU A 567 -17.23 19.98 3.38
N ARG A 568 -18.03 19.26 2.62
CA ARG A 568 -18.15 17.81 2.74
C ARG A 568 -16.98 17.11 2.04
N HIS A 569 -16.47 16.06 2.67
CA HIS A 569 -15.45 15.20 2.09
C HIS A 569 -16.05 14.17 1.13
N GLU A 570 -15.24 13.54 0.33
CA GLU A 570 -15.65 12.48 -0.63
C GLU A 570 -16.36 11.31 0.04
N SER A 571 -16.08 11.04 1.31
CA SER A 571 -16.72 9.98 2.10
C SER A 571 -17.34 10.54 3.38
N ARG A 572 -18.57 10.09 3.68
CA ARG A 572 -19.27 10.41 4.96
C ARG A 572 -18.47 9.93 6.18
N ARG A 573 -17.68 8.90 6.01
CA ARG A 573 -16.80 8.35 7.03
C ARG A 573 -15.79 9.39 7.51
N ILE A 574 -15.19 10.13 6.58
CA ILE A 574 -14.24 11.20 6.89
C ILE A 574 -14.90 12.35 7.64
N ASP A 575 -16.11 12.74 7.23
CA ASP A 575 -16.91 13.74 7.95
C ASP A 575 -17.18 13.29 9.40
N ASN A 576 -17.50 12.01 9.59
CA ASN A 576 -17.74 11.44 10.92
C ASN A 576 -16.47 11.38 11.77
N GLN A 577 -15.30 11.13 11.16
CA GLN A 577 -14.00 11.21 11.86
C GLN A 577 -13.67 12.62 12.30
N LEU A 578 -13.97 13.62 11.47
CA LEU A 578 -13.78 15.03 11.83
C LEU A 578 -14.70 15.38 13.01
N ARG A 579 -15.99 15.07 12.93
CA ARG A 579 -16.94 15.25 14.04
C ARG A 579 -16.48 14.54 15.31
N GLY A 580 -15.94 13.32 15.18
CA GLY A 580 -15.48 12.48 16.28
C GLY A 580 -14.28 13.02 17.06
N ARG A 581 -13.67 14.13 16.60
CA ARG A 581 -12.63 14.79 17.38
C ARG A 581 -13.17 15.57 18.58
N SER A 582 -14.47 15.83 18.62
CA SER A 582 -15.19 16.50 19.69
C SER A 582 -16.21 15.57 20.36
N GLY A 583 -16.57 15.85 21.60
CA GLY A 583 -17.59 15.09 22.35
C GLY A 583 -17.12 13.71 22.77
N ARG A 584 -15.88 13.56 23.23
CA ARG A 584 -15.26 12.31 23.67
C ARG A 584 -15.56 12.03 25.13
N GLN A 585 -15.70 10.76 25.50
CA GLN A 585 -15.91 10.30 26.89
C GLN A 585 -16.96 11.13 27.65
N GLY A 586 -18.09 11.47 26.97
CA GLY A 586 -19.16 12.26 27.58
C GLY A 586 -18.88 13.75 27.73
N ASP A 587 -17.79 14.28 27.18
CA ASP A 587 -17.52 15.73 27.15
C ASP A 587 -18.52 16.46 26.24
N LYS A 588 -18.78 17.71 26.55
CA LYS A 588 -19.54 18.62 25.67
C LYS A 588 -18.76 18.88 24.38
N GLY A 589 -19.47 19.22 23.32
CA GLY A 589 -18.91 19.62 22.05
C GLY A 589 -19.98 19.89 21.02
N SER A 590 -19.58 20.45 19.89
CA SER A 590 -20.51 20.74 18.79
C SER A 590 -19.80 20.59 17.45
N SER A 591 -20.57 20.29 16.40
CA SER A 591 -20.07 20.24 15.03
C SER A 591 -21.03 20.87 14.04
N ILE A 592 -20.50 21.53 13.02
CA ILE A 592 -21.26 22.10 11.92
C ILE A 592 -20.47 22.00 10.61
N PHE A 593 -21.16 21.83 9.49
CA PHE A 593 -20.57 21.91 8.16
C PHE A 593 -21.12 23.11 7.39
N TYR A 594 -20.22 23.91 6.83
CA TYR A 594 -20.52 25.01 5.93
C TYR A 594 -20.24 24.58 4.51
N ILE A 595 -21.24 24.58 3.64
CA ILE A 595 -21.18 24.03 2.30
C ILE A 595 -21.53 25.11 1.30
N SER A 596 -20.80 25.17 0.17
CA SER A 596 -21.20 25.99 -0.98
C SER A 596 -21.62 25.09 -2.14
N LEU A 597 -22.54 25.57 -2.96
CA LEU A 597 -22.90 24.89 -4.20
C LEU A 597 -21.78 24.93 -5.24
N GLU A 598 -20.78 25.78 -5.04
CA GLU A 598 -19.55 25.84 -5.83
C GLU A 598 -18.46 24.88 -5.31
N ASP A 599 -18.70 24.16 -4.21
CA ASP A 599 -17.77 23.13 -3.72
C ASP A 599 -17.79 21.93 -4.66
N ASP A 600 -16.65 21.25 -4.79
CA ASP A 600 -16.41 20.25 -5.83
C ASP A 600 -17.44 19.11 -5.81
N ILE A 601 -17.82 18.61 -4.65
CA ILE A 601 -18.85 17.58 -4.54
C ILE A 601 -20.21 18.06 -5.04
N ALA A 602 -20.61 19.27 -4.64
CA ALA A 602 -21.89 19.84 -5.04
C ALA A 602 -21.88 20.18 -6.55
N ARG A 603 -20.78 20.73 -7.06
CA ARG A 603 -20.61 21.13 -8.46
C ARG A 603 -20.54 19.91 -9.41
N ILE A 604 -19.70 18.93 -9.09
CA ILE A 604 -19.41 17.80 -9.98
C ILE A 604 -20.50 16.72 -9.90
N PHE A 605 -20.97 16.41 -8.70
CA PHE A 605 -21.89 15.30 -8.45
C PHE A 605 -23.31 15.71 -8.08
N GLY A 606 -23.54 16.99 -7.74
CA GLY A 606 -24.87 17.52 -7.39
C GLY A 606 -25.82 17.66 -8.60
N GLY A 607 -25.27 17.80 -9.79
CA GLY A 607 -25.97 17.85 -11.06
C GLY A 607 -26.90 19.06 -11.24
N ASP A 608 -27.54 19.13 -12.42
CA ASP A 608 -28.46 20.21 -12.81
C ASP A 608 -29.66 20.38 -11.86
N LYS A 609 -29.99 19.33 -11.11
CA LYS A 609 -31.12 19.39 -10.15
C LYS A 609 -30.82 20.34 -9.00
N LEU A 610 -29.60 20.33 -8.49
CA LEU A 610 -29.21 21.20 -7.38
C LEU A 610 -29.22 22.67 -7.85
N LYS A 611 -28.69 22.91 -9.05
CA LYS A 611 -28.65 24.21 -9.69
C LYS A 611 -30.05 24.80 -9.92
N ARG A 612 -30.98 23.97 -10.46
CA ARG A 612 -32.37 24.35 -10.67
C ARG A 612 -33.13 24.68 -9.37
N ILE A 613 -32.89 23.88 -8.31
CA ILE A 613 -33.54 24.13 -7.01
C ILE A 613 -33.10 25.48 -6.43
N THR A 614 -31.84 25.85 -6.55
CA THR A 614 -31.32 27.13 -6.07
C THR A 614 -31.77 28.33 -6.90
N GLU A 615 -31.79 28.19 -8.22
CA GLU A 615 -32.34 29.20 -9.13
C GLU A 615 -33.83 29.50 -8.85
N MET A 616 -34.62 28.46 -8.50
CA MET A 616 -36.03 28.62 -8.12
C MET A 616 -36.23 29.27 -6.76
N MET A 617 -35.23 29.19 -5.84
CA MET A 617 -35.36 29.74 -4.48
C MET A 617 -35.05 31.24 -4.39
N ASN A 618 -34.41 31.82 -5.39
CA ASN A 618 -34.03 33.23 -5.49
C ASN A 618 -33.42 33.80 -4.19
N VAL A 619 -32.47 33.07 -3.59
CA VAL A 619 -31.85 33.36 -2.30
C VAL A 619 -30.65 34.28 -2.50
N ASP A 620 -30.49 35.29 -1.63
CA ASP A 620 -29.32 36.15 -1.60
C ASP A 620 -28.04 35.32 -1.32
N ASP A 621 -26.92 35.71 -1.95
CA ASP A 621 -25.65 34.96 -1.92
C ASP A 621 -25.10 34.76 -0.51
N ASP A 622 -25.42 35.63 0.43
CA ASP A 622 -24.94 35.62 1.81
C ASP A 622 -25.92 34.95 2.80
N MET A 623 -27.06 34.48 2.33
CA MET A 623 -28.07 33.87 3.18
C MET A 623 -27.91 32.34 3.25
N ALA A 624 -27.86 31.83 4.47
CA ALA A 624 -27.82 30.39 4.69
C ALA A 624 -29.13 29.71 4.29
N ILE A 625 -29.04 28.71 3.45
CA ILE A 625 -30.17 27.87 3.07
C ILE A 625 -30.20 26.66 4.03
N SER A 626 -31.15 26.66 4.96
CA SER A 626 -31.42 25.50 5.81
C SER A 626 -32.58 24.70 5.21
N ASN A 627 -32.26 23.79 4.27
CA ASN A 627 -33.25 22.96 3.61
C ASN A 627 -32.84 21.50 3.60
N SER A 628 -33.63 20.65 4.26
CA SER A 628 -33.36 19.19 4.36
C SER A 628 -33.30 18.47 3.00
N VAL A 629 -33.95 19.03 1.95
CA VAL A 629 -33.90 18.46 0.59
C VAL A 629 -32.53 18.66 -0.01
N ILE A 630 -31.91 19.81 0.17
CA ILE A 630 -30.58 20.11 -0.37
C ILE A 630 -29.53 19.27 0.37
N SER A 631 -29.59 19.19 1.70
CA SER A 631 -28.70 18.32 2.49
C SER A 631 -28.77 16.85 2.04
N LYS A 632 -29.98 16.34 1.75
CA LYS A 632 -30.16 14.98 1.22
C LYS A 632 -29.58 14.82 -0.20
N GLN A 633 -29.59 15.86 -1.03
CA GLN A 633 -28.95 15.77 -2.37
C GLN A 633 -27.44 15.74 -2.26
N ILE A 634 -26.84 16.51 -1.35
CA ILE A 634 -25.40 16.48 -1.09
C ILE A 634 -25.00 15.10 -0.54
N GLU A 635 -25.77 14.53 0.39
CA GLU A 635 -25.53 13.17 0.88
C GLU A 635 -25.62 12.12 -0.23
N ARG A 636 -26.55 12.27 -1.18
CA ARG A 636 -26.61 11.40 -2.35
C ARG A 636 -25.39 11.56 -3.26
N ALA A 637 -24.92 12.79 -3.45
CA ALA A 637 -23.70 13.05 -4.19
C ALA A 637 -22.49 12.34 -3.55
N GLN A 638 -22.32 12.44 -2.21
CA GLN A 638 -21.28 11.69 -1.49
C GLN A 638 -21.39 10.18 -1.70
N ARG A 639 -22.61 9.61 -1.59
CA ARG A 639 -22.80 8.17 -1.84
C ARG A 639 -22.42 7.76 -3.27
N MET A 640 -22.65 8.63 -4.27
CA MET A 640 -22.22 8.35 -5.64
C MET A 640 -20.69 8.32 -5.76
N VAL A 641 -20.00 9.24 -5.07
CA VAL A 641 -18.52 9.25 -5.01
C VAL A 641 -18.00 8.00 -4.30
N GLU A 642 -18.57 7.65 -3.14
CA GLU A 642 -18.22 6.43 -2.39
C GLU A 642 -18.37 5.18 -3.27
N SER A 643 -19.52 5.02 -3.94
CA SER A 643 -19.78 3.88 -4.82
C SER A 643 -18.82 3.82 -6.01
N ARG A 644 -18.48 4.97 -6.60
CA ARG A 644 -17.49 5.04 -7.69
C ARG A 644 -16.10 4.62 -7.19
N ASN A 645 -15.67 5.15 -6.07
CA ASN A 645 -14.38 4.82 -5.47
C ASN A 645 -14.29 3.34 -5.11
N PHE A 646 -15.37 2.76 -4.57
CA PHE A 646 -15.47 1.32 -4.34
C PHE A 646 -15.34 0.52 -5.64
N SER A 647 -16.04 0.95 -6.71
CA SER A 647 -15.95 0.27 -8.01
C SER A 647 -14.53 0.30 -8.58
N ILE A 648 -13.81 1.43 -8.43
CA ILE A 648 -12.40 1.55 -8.85
C ILE A 648 -11.52 0.58 -8.05
N ARG A 649 -11.62 0.56 -6.73
CA ARG A 649 -10.84 -0.37 -5.87
C ARG A 649 -11.14 -1.83 -6.21
N LYS A 650 -12.41 -2.17 -6.41
CA LYS A 650 -12.83 -3.51 -6.82
C LYS A 650 -12.26 -3.92 -8.18
N SER A 651 -12.24 -2.98 -9.14
CA SER A 651 -11.62 -3.23 -10.44
C SER A 651 -10.12 -3.47 -10.31
N VAL A 652 -9.40 -2.62 -9.58
CA VAL A 652 -7.96 -2.80 -9.34
C VAL A 652 -7.68 -4.16 -8.71
N LEU A 653 -8.46 -4.54 -7.68
CA LEU A 653 -8.32 -5.84 -7.02
C LEU A 653 -8.59 -7.00 -7.99
N SER A 654 -9.60 -6.90 -8.87
CA SER A 654 -9.93 -7.97 -9.81
C SER A 654 -8.79 -8.28 -10.79
N TYR A 655 -8.02 -7.26 -11.20
CA TYR A 655 -6.82 -7.44 -12.01
C TYR A 655 -5.65 -7.96 -11.17
N ASP A 656 -5.44 -7.43 -9.95
CA ASP A 656 -4.35 -7.88 -9.10
C ASP A 656 -4.57 -9.30 -8.55
N ASP A 657 -5.80 -9.77 -8.41
CA ASP A 657 -6.10 -11.16 -8.02
C ASP A 657 -5.55 -12.18 -9.03
N VAL A 658 -5.49 -11.83 -10.33
CA VAL A 658 -4.85 -12.66 -11.35
C VAL A 658 -3.35 -12.74 -11.10
N MET A 659 -2.71 -11.58 -10.92
CA MET A 659 -1.28 -11.49 -10.60
C MET A 659 -0.96 -12.14 -9.25
N ASN A 660 -1.87 -12.04 -8.28
CA ASN A 660 -1.64 -12.59 -6.94
C ASN A 660 -1.54 -14.11 -6.95
N LYS A 661 -2.39 -14.79 -7.72
CA LYS A 661 -2.31 -16.26 -7.88
C LYS A 661 -0.97 -16.69 -8.48
N GLN A 662 -0.51 -15.97 -9.49
CA GLN A 662 0.79 -16.23 -10.13
C GLN A 662 1.94 -15.93 -9.15
N ARG A 663 1.84 -14.83 -8.39
CA ARG A 663 2.81 -14.44 -7.34
C ARG A 663 2.92 -15.50 -6.26
N GLU A 664 1.80 -16.01 -5.76
CA GLU A 664 1.77 -17.07 -4.75
C GLU A 664 2.53 -18.32 -5.23
N ILE A 665 2.30 -18.76 -6.47
CA ILE A 665 2.99 -19.91 -7.06
C ILE A 665 4.49 -19.65 -7.14
N ILE A 666 4.89 -18.53 -7.73
CA ILE A 666 6.33 -18.21 -7.92
C ILE A 666 7.03 -18.04 -6.57
N TYR A 667 6.43 -17.33 -5.62
CA TYR A 667 7.06 -17.08 -4.32
C TYR A 667 7.11 -18.36 -3.47
N GLU A 668 6.11 -19.24 -3.55
CA GLU A 668 6.14 -20.54 -2.88
C GLU A 668 7.27 -21.41 -3.41
N GLU A 669 7.38 -21.55 -4.73
CA GLU A 669 8.45 -22.35 -5.36
C GLU A 669 9.83 -21.75 -5.08
N ARG A 670 9.97 -20.43 -5.19
CA ARG A 670 11.19 -19.71 -4.85
C ARG A 670 11.63 -19.94 -3.40
N ASN A 671 10.69 -19.87 -2.47
CA ASN A 671 10.97 -20.10 -1.05
C ASN A 671 11.40 -21.55 -0.77
N LYS A 672 10.83 -22.56 -1.45
CA LYS A 672 11.27 -23.94 -1.35
C LYS A 672 12.75 -24.09 -1.76
N VAL A 673 13.15 -23.42 -2.84
CA VAL A 673 14.54 -23.42 -3.31
C VAL A 673 15.47 -22.75 -2.30
N LEU A 674 15.05 -21.59 -1.74
CA LEU A 674 15.80 -20.88 -0.69
C LEU A 674 15.89 -21.69 0.62
N ASP A 675 14.87 -22.47 0.95
CA ASP A 675 14.85 -23.32 2.14
C ASP A 675 15.72 -24.59 1.99
N GLY A 676 16.38 -24.76 0.82
CA GLY A 676 17.36 -25.79 0.60
C GLY A 676 16.76 -27.12 0.10
N VAL A 677 15.58 -27.09 -0.48
CA VAL A 677 15.01 -28.26 -1.17
C VAL A 677 15.95 -28.65 -2.32
N ASP A 678 16.22 -29.96 -2.45
CA ASP A 678 16.98 -30.48 -3.55
C ASP A 678 16.22 -30.28 -4.87
N VAL A 679 16.81 -29.49 -5.77
CA VAL A 679 16.24 -29.17 -7.08
C VAL A 679 16.83 -29.98 -8.22
N HIS A 680 17.83 -30.87 -7.94
CA HIS A 680 18.56 -31.58 -8.95
C HIS A 680 17.65 -32.42 -9.86
N ALA A 681 16.72 -33.17 -9.28
CA ALA A 681 15.74 -33.94 -10.06
C ALA A 681 14.90 -33.05 -10.98
N GLN A 682 14.48 -31.85 -10.51
CA GLN A 682 13.75 -30.91 -11.33
C GLN A 682 14.61 -30.36 -12.47
N VAL A 683 15.88 -30.05 -12.22
CA VAL A 683 16.83 -29.56 -13.23
C VAL A 683 17.04 -30.65 -14.33
N ILE A 684 17.16 -31.92 -13.95
CA ILE A 684 17.24 -33.05 -14.89
C ILE A 684 15.99 -33.10 -15.79
N ASP A 685 14.80 -32.88 -15.23
CA ASP A 685 13.56 -32.89 -16.01
C ASP A 685 13.42 -31.66 -16.94
N MET A 686 14.13 -30.56 -16.66
CA MET A 686 14.15 -29.36 -17.52
C MET A 686 14.95 -29.56 -18.82
N ILE A 687 15.76 -30.63 -18.94
CA ILE A 687 16.59 -30.91 -20.12
C ILE A 687 15.74 -31.42 -21.29
N GLU A 688 14.78 -32.31 -21.04
CA GLU A 688 13.98 -32.95 -22.10
C GLU A 688 13.21 -31.93 -22.96
N PRO A 689 12.51 -30.92 -22.40
CA PRO A 689 11.83 -29.86 -23.21
C PRO A 689 12.78 -29.14 -24.15
N VAL A 690 14.03 -28.86 -23.72
CA VAL A 690 15.05 -28.21 -24.58
C VAL A 690 15.49 -29.14 -25.71
N ALA A 691 15.74 -30.41 -25.41
CA ALA A 691 16.06 -31.41 -26.41
C ALA A 691 14.91 -31.54 -27.43
N ARG A 692 13.67 -31.61 -26.96
CA ARG A 692 12.47 -31.71 -27.79
C ARG A 692 12.26 -30.49 -28.70
N GLU A 693 12.55 -29.29 -28.23
CA GLU A 693 12.52 -28.07 -29.02
C GLU A 693 13.54 -28.11 -30.14
N ILE A 694 14.80 -28.45 -29.84
CA ILE A 694 15.89 -28.49 -30.82
C ILE A 694 15.62 -29.60 -31.86
N VAL A 695 15.29 -30.82 -31.43
CA VAL A 695 14.96 -31.92 -32.33
C VAL A 695 13.75 -31.58 -33.19
N GLY A 696 12.71 -30.97 -32.59
CA GLY A 696 11.50 -30.57 -33.30
C GLY A 696 11.73 -29.55 -34.41
N PHE A 697 12.77 -28.72 -34.30
CA PHE A 697 13.09 -27.71 -35.31
C PHE A 697 13.84 -28.30 -36.50
N TYR A 698 14.73 -29.29 -36.27
CA TYR A 698 15.60 -29.84 -37.30
C TYR A 698 15.13 -31.18 -37.86
N TYR A 699 14.19 -31.87 -37.16
CA TYR A 699 13.63 -33.15 -37.63
C TYR A 699 12.50 -32.90 -38.64
N ASP A 700 12.64 -33.46 -39.84
CA ASP A 700 11.64 -33.31 -40.93
C ASP A 700 11.28 -34.69 -41.50
N ASP A 701 10.07 -35.18 -41.19
CA ASP A 701 9.58 -36.49 -41.66
C ASP A 701 9.38 -36.56 -43.18
N GLU A 702 9.17 -35.40 -43.83
CA GLU A 702 8.86 -35.30 -45.25
C GLU A 702 10.14 -35.33 -46.11
N LYS A 703 11.32 -35.07 -45.50
CA LYS A 703 12.60 -35.04 -46.19
C LYS A 703 13.52 -36.18 -45.83
N PRO A 704 14.25 -36.77 -46.86
CA PRO A 704 15.31 -37.74 -46.58
C PRO A 704 16.37 -37.12 -45.69
N VAL A 705 16.98 -37.92 -44.83
CA VAL A 705 17.99 -37.47 -43.84
C VAL A 705 19.20 -36.79 -44.50
N GLU A 706 19.48 -37.14 -45.74
CA GLU A 706 20.56 -36.55 -46.55
C GLU A 706 20.33 -35.04 -46.89
N GLU A 707 19.08 -34.60 -46.80
CA GLU A 707 18.69 -33.21 -47.03
C GLU A 707 18.57 -32.41 -45.71
N TRP A 708 18.72 -33.06 -44.54
CA TRP A 708 18.73 -32.38 -43.27
C TRP A 708 20.04 -31.61 -43.06
N ASP A 709 19.96 -30.42 -42.49
CA ASP A 709 21.13 -29.64 -42.09
C ASP A 709 21.67 -30.15 -40.75
N LEU A 710 22.37 -31.33 -40.81
CA LEU A 710 22.96 -31.98 -39.64
C LEU A 710 24.02 -31.10 -38.97
N GLU A 711 24.68 -30.23 -39.74
CA GLU A 711 25.69 -29.33 -39.22
C GLU A 711 25.05 -28.22 -38.36
N ALA A 712 23.95 -27.63 -38.84
CA ALA A 712 23.16 -26.66 -38.06
C ALA A 712 22.50 -27.33 -36.85
N PHE A 713 22.02 -28.57 -36.99
CA PHE A 713 21.46 -29.35 -35.88
C PHE A 713 22.47 -29.56 -34.76
N ASN A 714 23.67 -30.08 -35.09
CA ASN A 714 24.73 -30.25 -34.11
C ASN A 714 25.17 -28.92 -33.48
N ARG A 715 25.31 -27.85 -34.27
CA ARG A 715 25.60 -26.51 -33.76
C ARG A 715 24.54 -26.04 -32.77
N ALA A 716 23.26 -26.27 -33.00
CA ALA A 716 22.19 -25.91 -32.08
C ALA A 716 22.28 -26.71 -30.76
N LEU A 717 22.62 -27.98 -30.81
CA LEU A 717 22.88 -28.81 -29.62
C LEU A 717 24.11 -28.33 -28.86
N GLU A 718 25.21 -28.03 -29.56
CA GLU A 718 26.40 -27.43 -28.95
C GLU A 718 26.18 -26.09 -28.32
N GLN A 719 25.37 -25.26 -28.91
CA GLN A 719 25.05 -23.95 -28.35
C GLN A 719 24.22 -24.01 -27.06
N ARG A 720 23.42 -25.05 -26.85
CA ARG A 720 22.46 -25.13 -25.76
C ARG A 720 22.72 -26.26 -24.75
N LEU A 721 23.10 -27.45 -25.20
CA LEU A 721 23.16 -28.63 -24.34
C LEU A 721 24.53 -29.29 -24.27
N PHE A 722 25.33 -29.23 -25.34
CA PHE A 722 26.57 -29.98 -25.45
C PHE A 722 27.80 -29.06 -25.46
N PRO A 723 28.99 -29.58 -25.09
CA PRO A 723 30.26 -28.89 -25.28
C PRO A 723 30.54 -28.67 -26.79
N GLU A 724 31.33 -27.63 -27.12
CA GLU A 724 31.75 -27.35 -28.49
C GLU A 724 32.54 -28.53 -29.10
N GLY A 725 32.30 -28.80 -30.39
CA GLY A 725 32.93 -29.88 -31.11
C GLY A 725 32.28 -31.27 -30.90
N THR A 726 31.13 -31.34 -30.25
CA THR A 726 30.36 -32.57 -30.04
C THR A 726 29.43 -32.85 -31.21
N ALA A 727 29.96 -33.43 -32.30
CA ALA A 727 29.12 -33.86 -33.44
C ALA A 727 28.27 -35.09 -33.08
N PHE A 728 27.21 -34.92 -32.28
CA PHE A 728 26.42 -36.02 -31.70
C PHE A 728 25.46 -36.69 -32.68
N ILE A 729 24.77 -35.88 -33.51
CA ILE A 729 23.85 -36.39 -34.52
C ILE A 729 24.60 -36.68 -35.81
N THR A 730 24.71 -37.98 -36.10
CA THR A 730 25.28 -38.50 -37.37
C THR A 730 24.14 -38.91 -38.31
N ALA A 731 24.46 -39.00 -39.63
CA ALA A 731 23.50 -39.48 -40.64
C ALA A 731 22.97 -40.90 -40.34
N GLU A 732 23.80 -41.74 -39.74
CA GLU A 732 23.37 -43.08 -39.34
C GLU A 732 22.37 -43.09 -38.18
N LYS A 733 22.57 -42.23 -37.18
CA LYS A 733 21.64 -42.06 -36.04
C LYS A 733 20.31 -41.46 -36.51
N ALA A 734 20.40 -40.44 -37.35
CA ALA A 734 19.21 -39.74 -37.90
C ALA A 734 18.33 -40.70 -38.74
N LYS A 735 18.94 -41.70 -39.41
CA LYS A 735 18.18 -42.72 -40.19
C LYS A 735 17.55 -43.81 -39.34
N LYS A 736 18.11 -44.11 -38.17
CA LYS A 736 17.70 -45.25 -37.33
C LYS A 736 16.62 -44.85 -36.31
N LEU A 737 16.60 -43.61 -35.89
CA LEU A 737 15.77 -43.15 -34.77
C LEU A 737 14.60 -42.30 -35.27
N SER A 738 13.46 -42.49 -34.64
CA SER A 738 12.31 -41.62 -34.77
C SER A 738 12.57 -40.27 -34.05
N ARG A 739 11.68 -39.30 -34.23
CA ARG A 739 11.73 -38.03 -33.55
C ARG A 739 11.84 -38.21 -32.02
N GLU A 740 10.99 -39.05 -31.42
CA GLU A 740 11.03 -39.36 -30.00
C GLU A 740 12.32 -40.07 -29.60
N GLY A 741 12.81 -41.01 -30.41
CA GLY A 741 14.09 -41.71 -30.15
C GLY A 741 15.30 -40.76 -30.18
N LEU A 742 15.28 -39.71 -31.04
CA LEU A 742 16.32 -38.69 -31.03
C LEU A 742 16.21 -37.80 -29.77
N VAL A 743 15.01 -37.45 -29.36
CA VAL A 743 14.79 -36.69 -28.11
C VAL A 743 15.30 -37.46 -26.91
N GLU A 744 14.96 -38.76 -26.82
CA GLU A 744 15.43 -39.64 -25.73
C GLU A 744 16.95 -39.73 -25.69
N GLU A 745 17.59 -39.90 -26.86
CA GLU A 745 19.06 -40.07 -26.92
C GLU A 745 19.82 -38.77 -26.65
N VAL A 746 19.30 -37.60 -27.13
CA VAL A 746 19.85 -36.30 -26.82
C VAL A 746 19.69 -36.00 -25.33
N THR A 747 18.52 -36.31 -24.76
CA THR A 747 18.23 -36.09 -23.33
C THR A 747 19.13 -36.97 -22.46
N ALA A 748 19.28 -38.24 -22.80
CA ALA A 748 20.15 -39.17 -22.06
C ALA A 748 21.62 -38.70 -22.07
N LYS A 749 22.12 -38.24 -23.22
CA LYS A 749 23.50 -37.72 -23.30
C LYS A 749 23.67 -36.40 -22.54
N ALA A 750 22.69 -35.53 -22.57
CA ALA A 750 22.72 -34.29 -21.80
C ALA A 750 22.72 -34.55 -20.27
N LYS A 751 21.91 -35.53 -19.82
CA LYS A 751 21.89 -35.97 -18.41
C LYS A 751 23.25 -36.55 -17.98
N GLU A 752 23.83 -37.38 -18.79
CA GLU A 752 25.18 -37.94 -18.55
C GLU A 752 26.22 -36.82 -18.38
N LEU A 753 26.23 -35.83 -19.26
CA LEU A 753 27.13 -34.69 -19.20
C LEU A 753 26.90 -33.80 -17.96
N LEU A 754 25.66 -33.66 -17.53
CA LEU A 754 25.34 -32.93 -16.29
C LEU A 754 25.89 -33.67 -15.06
N GLU A 755 25.69 -34.98 -15.00
CA GLU A 755 26.22 -35.85 -13.94
C GLU A 755 27.76 -35.85 -13.88
N GLU A 756 28.42 -35.80 -15.04
CA GLU A 756 29.89 -35.67 -15.13
C GLU A 756 30.34 -34.31 -14.55
N LYS A 757 29.57 -33.22 -14.79
CA LYS A 757 29.82 -31.90 -14.20
C LYS A 757 29.62 -31.89 -12.68
N VAL A 758 28.58 -32.54 -12.17
CA VAL A 758 28.36 -32.69 -10.72
C VAL A 758 29.59 -33.34 -10.08
N LYS A 759 30.03 -34.49 -10.59
CA LYS A 759 31.20 -35.17 -10.08
C LYS A 759 32.50 -34.37 -10.18
N TYR A 760 32.66 -33.62 -11.27
CA TYR A 760 33.81 -32.71 -11.41
C TYR A 760 33.78 -31.59 -10.34
N CYS A 761 32.65 -30.96 -10.11
CA CYS A 761 32.50 -29.91 -9.09
C CYS A 761 32.77 -30.45 -7.68
N GLU A 762 32.25 -31.62 -7.35
CA GLU A 762 32.56 -32.31 -6.10
C GLU A 762 34.07 -32.58 -5.94
N SER A 763 34.76 -32.98 -7.02
CA SER A 763 36.20 -33.24 -7.01
C SER A 763 37.06 -32.02 -6.73
N VAL A 764 36.53 -30.80 -7.03
CA VAL A 764 37.20 -29.52 -6.78
C VAL A 764 36.69 -28.82 -5.50
N GLY A 765 35.81 -29.49 -4.75
CA GLY A 765 35.27 -28.98 -3.45
C GLY A 765 34.16 -27.96 -3.59
N LEU A 766 33.45 -27.96 -4.71
CA LEU A 766 32.29 -27.13 -4.96
C LEU A 766 31.01 -27.95 -4.87
N ASP A 767 29.99 -27.43 -4.20
CA ASP A 767 28.65 -28.01 -4.24
C ASP A 767 27.91 -27.51 -5.50
N PHE A 768 27.69 -28.41 -6.46
CA PHE A 768 26.96 -28.10 -7.68
C PHE A 768 25.48 -27.81 -7.41
N HIS A 769 24.90 -28.37 -6.37
CA HIS A 769 23.50 -28.11 -5.99
C HIS A 769 23.30 -26.67 -5.52
N ASP A 770 24.30 -26.03 -4.90
CA ASP A 770 24.25 -24.60 -4.61
C ASP A 770 24.23 -23.75 -5.89
N LEU A 771 24.97 -24.16 -6.91
CA LEU A 771 24.96 -23.51 -8.21
C LEU A 771 23.63 -23.70 -8.93
N GLU A 772 23.03 -24.89 -8.87
CA GLU A 772 21.70 -25.16 -9.42
C GLU A 772 20.66 -24.23 -8.80
N ARG A 773 20.66 -24.12 -7.46
CA ARG A 773 19.76 -23.21 -6.73
C ARG A 773 19.97 -21.75 -7.14
N PHE A 774 21.21 -21.30 -7.20
CA PHE A 774 21.54 -19.92 -7.57
C PHE A 774 21.09 -19.59 -9.01
N VAL A 775 21.38 -20.48 -9.98
CA VAL A 775 20.99 -20.27 -11.37
C VAL A 775 19.47 -20.26 -11.52
N LEU A 776 18.79 -21.19 -10.87
CA LEU A 776 17.32 -21.26 -10.89
C LEU A 776 16.69 -19.99 -10.30
N LEU A 777 17.13 -19.55 -9.12
CA LEU A 777 16.63 -18.32 -8.49
C LEU A 777 16.85 -17.10 -9.36
N ARG A 778 18.03 -16.95 -9.95
CA ARG A 778 18.34 -15.82 -10.83
C ARG A 778 17.44 -15.78 -12.08
N ASN A 779 17.18 -16.94 -12.68
CA ASN A 779 16.29 -17.02 -13.84
C ASN A 779 14.84 -16.75 -13.44
N VAL A 780 14.38 -17.28 -12.32
CA VAL A 780 13.05 -17.01 -11.77
C VAL A 780 12.88 -15.50 -11.55
N ASP A 781 13.81 -14.86 -10.84
CA ASP A 781 13.72 -13.42 -10.52
C ASP A 781 13.72 -12.56 -11.79
N SER A 782 14.60 -12.86 -12.76
CA SER A 782 14.66 -12.10 -14.01
C SER A 782 13.37 -12.23 -14.83
N LYS A 783 12.88 -13.46 -15.03
CA LYS A 783 11.68 -13.71 -15.84
C LYS A 783 10.40 -13.22 -15.15
N TRP A 784 10.34 -13.31 -13.82
CA TRP A 784 9.23 -12.79 -13.05
C TRP A 784 9.13 -11.26 -13.16
N MET A 785 10.25 -10.54 -13.08
CA MET A 785 10.27 -9.09 -13.31
C MET A 785 9.80 -8.71 -14.72
N ASP A 786 10.27 -9.45 -15.76
CA ASP A 786 9.80 -9.24 -17.13
C ASP A 786 8.31 -9.49 -17.28
N HIS A 787 7.80 -10.50 -16.59
CA HIS A 787 6.39 -10.87 -16.61
C HIS A 787 5.51 -9.80 -15.93
N ILE A 788 5.94 -9.22 -14.79
CA ILE A 788 5.23 -8.12 -14.13
C ILE A 788 5.05 -6.93 -15.11
N ASP A 789 6.12 -6.56 -15.83
CA ASP A 789 6.06 -5.45 -16.79
C ASP A 789 5.15 -5.79 -17.98
N ALA A 790 5.22 -7.03 -18.48
CA ALA A 790 4.37 -7.49 -19.58
C ALA A 790 2.87 -7.53 -19.18
N MET A 791 2.56 -7.99 -17.98
CA MET A 791 1.20 -7.99 -17.43
C MET A 791 0.68 -6.56 -17.18
N SER A 792 1.54 -5.63 -16.79
CA SER A 792 1.16 -4.22 -16.65
C SER A 792 0.80 -3.62 -18.02
N SER A 793 1.59 -3.91 -19.06
CA SER A 793 1.32 -3.49 -20.43
C SER A 793 0.03 -4.12 -20.98
N LEU A 794 -0.21 -5.38 -20.69
CA LEU A 794 -1.47 -6.06 -21.06
C LEU A 794 -2.68 -5.38 -20.43
N ARG A 795 -2.59 -5.00 -19.14
CA ARG A 795 -3.68 -4.32 -18.42
C ARG A 795 -4.06 -2.99 -19.07
N GLU A 796 -3.10 -2.22 -19.57
CA GLU A 796 -3.37 -0.94 -20.24
C GLU A 796 -4.18 -1.13 -21.55
N GLY A 797 -3.86 -2.17 -22.32
CA GLY A 797 -4.51 -2.44 -23.61
C GLY A 797 -5.84 -3.20 -23.53
N ILE A 798 -6.02 -4.04 -22.51
CA ILE A 798 -7.11 -5.00 -22.44
C ILE A 798 -8.50 -4.35 -22.35
N GLY A 799 -8.58 -3.12 -21.81
CA GLY A 799 -9.81 -2.35 -21.69
C GLY A 799 -10.51 -2.11 -23.02
N LEU A 800 -9.76 -2.01 -24.11
CA LEU A 800 -10.29 -1.81 -25.47
C LEU A 800 -11.13 -3.00 -25.94
N ARG A 801 -10.92 -4.20 -25.43
CA ARG A 801 -11.72 -5.38 -25.77
C ARG A 801 -13.17 -5.31 -25.27
N GLY A 802 -13.42 -4.46 -24.27
CA GLY A 802 -14.77 -4.16 -23.82
C GLY A 802 -15.69 -3.64 -24.92
N TYR A 803 -15.16 -2.93 -25.91
CA TYR A 803 -15.93 -2.50 -27.10
C TYR A 803 -16.39 -3.68 -27.96
N GLY A 804 -15.66 -4.80 -27.94
CA GLY A 804 -16.02 -6.06 -28.60
C GLY A 804 -16.96 -6.95 -27.77
N GLN A 805 -17.56 -6.43 -26.69
CA GLN A 805 -18.44 -7.16 -25.76
C GLN A 805 -17.74 -8.32 -24.99
N HIS A 806 -16.41 -8.34 -24.94
CA HIS A 806 -15.65 -9.25 -24.10
C HIS A 806 -15.48 -8.66 -22.69
N ASN A 807 -15.50 -9.51 -21.68
CA ASN A 807 -15.19 -9.06 -20.31
C ASN A 807 -13.67 -8.84 -20.18
N PRO A 808 -13.19 -7.59 -19.98
CA PRO A 808 -11.76 -7.31 -19.96
C PRO A 808 -10.98 -8.10 -18.89
N VAL A 809 -11.58 -8.37 -17.72
CA VAL A 809 -10.94 -9.13 -16.65
C VAL A 809 -10.77 -10.60 -17.04
N GLN A 810 -11.75 -11.19 -17.73
CA GLN A 810 -11.65 -12.57 -18.19
C GLN A 810 -10.60 -12.72 -19.30
N GLU A 811 -10.55 -11.77 -20.23
CA GLU A 811 -9.51 -11.76 -21.27
C GLU A 811 -8.12 -11.56 -20.66
N TYR A 812 -7.99 -10.66 -19.70
CA TYR A 812 -6.75 -10.46 -18.94
C TYR A 812 -6.31 -11.73 -18.21
N GLN A 813 -7.26 -12.44 -17.61
CA GLN A 813 -6.98 -13.71 -16.93
C GLN A 813 -6.49 -14.78 -17.92
N LYS A 814 -7.13 -14.88 -19.10
CA LYS A 814 -6.79 -15.87 -20.12
C LYS A 814 -5.40 -15.61 -20.71
N GLU A 815 -5.16 -14.40 -21.20
CA GLU A 815 -3.86 -14.05 -21.79
C GLU A 815 -2.75 -14.06 -20.75
N GLY A 816 -3.04 -13.57 -19.52
CA GLY A 816 -2.09 -13.61 -18.43
C GLY A 816 -1.71 -15.03 -18.02
N PHE A 817 -2.61 -16.00 -18.16
CA PHE A 817 -2.30 -17.41 -17.94
C PHE A 817 -1.36 -17.96 -19.04
N GLU A 818 -1.66 -17.67 -20.31
CA GLU A 818 -0.81 -18.07 -21.44
C GLU A 818 0.61 -17.48 -21.30
N MET A 819 0.72 -16.19 -20.94
CA MET A 819 2.01 -15.53 -20.71
C MET A 819 2.76 -16.11 -19.50
N PHE A 820 2.03 -16.52 -18.46
CA PHE A 820 2.63 -17.14 -17.27
C PHE A 820 3.21 -18.53 -17.59
N ASP A 821 2.49 -19.36 -18.35
CA ASP A 821 2.98 -20.66 -18.79
C ASP A 821 4.22 -20.51 -19.68
N GLU A 822 4.23 -19.56 -20.61
CA GLU A 822 5.40 -19.25 -21.43
C GLU A 822 6.59 -18.79 -20.56
N MET A 823 6.35 -17.99 -19.53
CA MET A 823 7.39 -17.58 -18.58
C MET A 823 7.98 -18.80 -17.84
N ILE A 824 7.16 -19.73 -17.37
CA ILE A 824 7.61 -20.94 -16.68
C ILE A 824 8.48 -21.80 -17.62
N ASP A 825 8.04 -21.98 -18.87
CA ASP A 825 8.81 -22.74 -19.86
C ASP A 825 10.14 -22.03 -20.20
N ASN A 826 10.15 -20.70 -20.24
CA ASN A 826 11.38 -19.92 -20.42
C ASN A 826 12.33 -20.07 -19.22
N ILE A 827 11.82 -20.10 -17.97
CA ILE A 827 12.63 -20.34 -16.77
C ILE A 827 13.29 -21.74 -16.86
N ARG A 828 12.51 -22.77 -17.17
CA ARG A 828 13.00 -24.15 -17.31
C ARG A 828 14.08 -24.25 -18.38
N ARG A 829 13.82 -23.72 -19.56
CA ARG A 829 14.73 -23.70 -20.69
C ARG A 829 16.04 -22.99 -20.37
N ASP A 830 15.96 -21.75 -19.89
CA ASP A 830 17.13 -20.91 -19.62
C ASP A 830 17.97 -21.49 -18.46
N THR A 831 17.33 -22.11 -17.47
CA THR A 831 18.04 -22.81 -16.38
C THR A 831 18.80 -24.00 -16.89
N ALA A 832 18.18 -24.91 -17.67
CA ALA A 832 18.85 -26.06 -18.26
C ALA A 832 20.03 -25.61 -19.14
N ILE A 833 19.82 -24.64 -20.05
CA ILE A 833 20.89 -24.14 -20.95
C ILE A 833 22.03 -23.52 -20.13
N THR A 834 21.73 -22.72 -19.12
CA THR A 834 22.75 -22.05 -18.30
C THR A 834 23.59 -23.08 -17.56
N LEU A 835 22.97 -24.05 -16.90
CA LEU A 835 23.68 -25.10 -16.17
C LEU A 835 24.51 -26.02 -17.10
N MET A 836 24.01 -26.29 -18.30
CA MET A 836 24.76 -27.07 -19.31
C MET A 836 25.97 -26.27 -19.87
N LYS A 837 25.94 -24.93 -19.85
CA LYS A 837 26.98 -24.06 -20.38
C LYS A 837 27.93 -23.48 -19.33
N VAL A 838 27.63 -23.59 -18.05
CA VAL A 838 28.53 -23.15 -16.99
C VAL A 838 29.83 -23.96 -17.04
N THR A 839 30.97 -23.25 -17.09
CA THR A 839 32.32 -23.83 -16.91
C THR A 839 32.85 -23.40 -15.54
N VAL A 840 33.43 -24.32 -14.83
CA VAL A 840 34.09 -24.11 -13.54
C VAL A 840 35.58 -24.20 -13.75
N GLU A 841 36.30 -23.08 -13.60
CA GLU A 841 37.76 -23.02 -13.70
C GLU A 841 38.38 -22.73 -12.34
N ARG A 842 39.44 -23.43 -11.98
CA ARG A 842 40.22 -23.17 -10.78
C ARG A 842 41.29 -22.14 -11.12
N SER A 843 41.34 -21.02 -10.43
CA SER A 843 42.44 -20.06 -10.58
C SER A 843 43.71 -20.63 -9.95
N GLU A 844 44.88 -20.28 -10.48
CA GLU A 844 46.19 -20.71 -9.95
C GLU A 844 46.42 -20.26 -8.51
N ASP A 845 45.68 -19.27 -8.03
CA ASP A 845 45.76 -18.75 -6.65
C ASP A 845 44.79 -19.42 -5.66
N GLY A 846 44.10 -20.49 -6.07
CA GLY A 846 43.20 -21.26 -5.20
C GLY A 846 41.79 -20.65 -5.01
N GLU A 847 41.51 -19.47 -5.54
CA GLU A 847 40.17 -18.91 -5.58
C GLU A 847 39.36 -19.45 -6.77
N VAL A 848 38.16 -19.91 -6.52
CA VAL A 848 37.27 -20.43 -7.56
C VAL A 848 36.58 -19.25 -8.26
N LYS A 849 36.92 -19.03 -9.54
CA LYS A 849 36.21 -18.08 -10.38
C LYS A 849 35.10 -18.78 -11.14
N GLN A 850 33.87 -18.45 -10.84
CA GLN A 850 32.71 -18.84 -11.65
C GLN A 850 32.71 -18.01 -12.94
N GLY A 851 32.99 -18.62 -14.06
CA GLY A 851 32.91 -18.04 -15.39
C GLY A 851 31.67 -18.59 -16.09
N VAL A 852 30.67 -17.77 -16.33
CA VAL A 852 29.66 -18.03 -17.36
C VAL A 852 30.34 -17.62 -18.68
N GLU A 853 30.58 -18.55 -19.59
CA GLU A 853 30.91 -18.18 -20.98
C GLU A 853 29.81 -17.25 -21.46
N ARG A 854 30.15 -15.96 -21.61
CA ARG A 854 29.26 -15.03 -22.30
C ARG A 854 29.13 -15.58 -23.72
N VAL A 855 28.01 -16.28 -23.95
CA VAL A 855 27.53 -16.45 -25.31
C VAL A 855 27.44 -15.07 -25.92
N ASN A 856 28.43 -14.71 -26.72
CA ASN A 856 28.46 -13.47 -27.44
C ASN A 856 27.33 -13.54 -28.48
N ASN A 857 26.09 -13.35 -28.05
CA ASN A 857 24.97 -13.07 -28.93
C ASN A 857 25.10 -11.63 -29.50
N LYS A 858 26.29 -11.35 -30.06
CA LYS A 858 26.37 -10.51 -31.22
C LYS A 858 25.91 -11.38 -32.39
N ALA A 859 24.62 -11.70 -32.44
CA ALA A 859 23.97 -11.85 -33.71
C ALA A 859 24.39 -10.57 -34.49
N LYS A 860 25.30 -10.75 -35.46
CA LYS A 860 25.48 -9.71 -36.50
C LYS A 860 24.04 -9.41 -36.90
N PRO A 861 23.59 -8.11 -36.84
CA PRO A 861 22.26 -7.81 -37.29
C PRO A 861 22.15 -8.47 -38.66
N VAL A 862 21.27 -9.45 -38.76
CA VAL A 862 20.83 -9.94 -40.08
C VAL A 862 20.32 -8.66 -40.70
N LYS A 863 21.03 -8.12 -41.64
CA LYS A 863 20.58 -7.01 -42.46
C LYS A 863 19.26 -7.53 -42.98
N SER A 864 18.16 -7.04 -42.43
CA SER A 864 16.84 -7.22 -43.01
C SER A 864 17.05 -6.86 -44.47
N ALA A 865 16.78 -7.78 -45.35
CA ALA A 865 16.92 -7.55 -46.79
C ALA A 865 16.22 -6.21 -47.04
N GLY A 866 17.00 -5.16 -47.32
CA GLY A 866 16.48 -3.80 -47.39
C GLY A 866 15.29 -3.84 -48.32
N LYS A 867 14.15 -3.23 -47.89
CA LYS A 867 12.96 -3.09 -48.76
C LYS A 867 13.45 -2.62 -50.13
N VAL A 868 13.35 -3.50 -51.14
CA VAL A 868 13.80 -3.22 -52.48
C VAL A 868 13.02 -2.00 -52.96
N GLY A 869 13.71 -0.89 -53.18
CA GLY A 869 13.05 0.34 -53.61
C GLY A 869 12.39 0.14 -54.97
N ARG A 870 11.27 0.80 -55.18
CA ARG A 870 10.43 0.68 -56.39
C ARG A 870 11.23 0.81 -57.73
N ASN A 871 12.36 1.49 -57.68
CA ASN A 871 13.25 1.72 -58.88
C ASN A 871 14.49 0.83 -58.87
N ASP A 872 14.73 0.02 -57.87
CA ASP A 872 15.88 -0.85 -57.76
C ASP A 872 15.79 -2.06 -58.68
N PRO A 873 16.91 -2.70 -59.05
CA PRO A 873 16.92 -3.92 -59.81
C PRO A 873 16.12 -5.01 -59.07
N CYS A 874 15.27 -5.73 -59.77
CA CYS A 874 14.45 -6.77 -59.18
C CYS A 874 15.32 -7.94 -58.66
N PRO A 875 15.14 -8.38 -57.41
CA PRO A 875 15.93 -9.48 -56.84
C PRO A 875 15.73 -10.80 -57.51
N CYS A 876 14.71 -10.94 -58.39
CA CYS A 876 14.50 -12.19 -59.17
C CYS A 876 15.54 -12.36 -60.34
N GLY A 877 16.49 -11.46 -60.51
CA GLY A 877 17.53 -11.56 -61.52
C GLY A 877 17.07 -11.19 -62.96
N SER A 878 15.86 -10.68 -63.16
CA SER A 878 15.30 -10.35 -64.47
C SER A 878 15.89 -9.11 -65.18
N GLY A 879 16.80 -8.38 -64.51
CA GLY A 879 17.39 -7.12 -65.02
C GLY A 879 16.41 -5.95 -65.10
N LYS A 880 15.15 -6.12 -64.74
CA LYS A 880 14.12 -5.08 -64.73
C LYS A 880 13.99 -4.42 -63.37
N LYS A 881 13.50 -3.15 -63.32
CA LYS A 881 13.23 -2.43 -62.10
C LYS A 881 12.12 -3.16 -61.32
N TYR A 882 12.18 -3.21 -59.96
CA TYR A 882 11.25 -3.97 -59.13
C TYR A 882 9.80 -3.63 -59.45
N LYS A 883 9.43 -2.36 -59.64
CA LYS A 883 8.07 -1.92 -60.03
C LYS A 883 7.57 -2.49 -61.38
N ASN A 884 8.47 -2.90 -62.25
CA ASN A 884 8.16 -3.42 -63.58
C ASN A 884 8.27 -4.96 -63.63
N CYS A 885 8.52 -5.61 -62.54
CA CYS A 885 8.72 -7.05 -62.43
C CYS A 885 7.89 -7.60 -61.23
N CYS A 886 8.50 -8.08 -60.17
CA CYS A 886 7.83 -8.72 -59.04
C CYS A 886 6.99 -7.73 -58.17
N GLY A 887 7.29 -6.43 -58.20
CA GLY A 887 6.52 -5.36 -57.52
C GLY A 887 5.32 -4.84 -58.34
N ARG A 888 4.98 -5.45 -59.50
CA ARG A 888 3.88 -4.95 -60.39
C ARG A 888 2.47 -5.23 -59.81
N ASN A 889 2.32 -6.24 -59.00
CA ASN A 889 1.01 -6.70 -58.45
C ASN A 889 0.79 -6.30 -56.97
N GLN A 890 1.55 -5.42 -56.38
CA GLN A 890 1.37 -4.95 -54.99
C GLN A 890 0.55 -3.65 -54.90
N ASN A 891 -0.08 -3.19 -55.95
CA ASN A 891 -1.02 -2.08 -55.98
C ASN A 891 -2.39 -2.61 -56.41
N ASN A 892 -3.10 -3.32 -55.56
CA ASN A 892 -4.56 -3.45 -55.49
C ASN A 892 -4.96 -3.69 -54.06
#